data_564941734d44d68c8f206e83d270e459
#
_entry.id   564941734d44d68c8f206e83d270e459
#
_cell.length_a   1.000
_cell.length_b   1.000
_cell.length_c   1.000
_cell.angle_alpha   90.00
_cell.angle_beta   90.00
_cell.angle_gamma   90.00
#
_symmetry.space_group_name_H-M   'P 1'
#
loop_
_entity.id
_entity.type
_entity.pdbx_description
1 polymer ?
#
loop_
_entity_poly.entity_id
_entity_poly.type
_entity_poly.pdbx_seq_one_letter_code
_entity_poly.pdbx_strand_id
1 'polypeptide(L)'
;MSNKIYDKGFVTGESYQIKDIFSDDRKIVIPDLQRDYCWGSKDEKETNRVWKFVNSHYKLFLEFPDSISQIGLIYGYRDLSGRIMLCDGQQRLTTLFLLIGMINRKCEGNPFQNNLISPRELKEDDQEPYLQYAIRETSLSFISNLVTEFFLSKHIANVSDVNSNLFWFYNQYLLDPTVVSMLDALGTMEEFLSELSNDDALKFGQHIVNNLEFMYYDMENRANGEETFVIINTSGEPLTGMENLKPFMVKDLSDCTKWEDMDDWFWKHRNVCDTSTPGMHEFFRWVLYLEITKSILSVEDKSKILSKILTNKEYTFPYEDISLDVIVRYFEAYKRLNLTKTFEARQEAKVYAWLIPSLSYAKKFENATEEEIQAVIHAFKNTTKYRNDYKLKEALTLIDSMQNPDILSWLVCTEELNSYDNRGELSKKLNVIKENINQRHQIELAFKEAEGHGVWHGEIGMLIDWAGGINQFHLSAFISLYNKSVMLFGNKEESNSDNCIRPEVLRLLLSYKIANVMMWGRYIKNAGVEWKHFLYEENKVEVFYKLLKNIDSVESIHDSLNTYEDKSNFYYPIIKDKKWLAHSWYRDIRKINTYLAVIKNRCQQKENFKDIFLVGQSELDSWNHPSSWSRFYYNGEYIYIRNKKAEIGINIHGDKQGLYFFIYSTRDDKTKTTLLSNILEEISFESTDDVFYRSKIYNSQESDLLIDEIYKILNCAA
;
A
#
# COMPACT_ATOMS: atom_id res chain seq x y z
N MET A 1 6.03 37.79 26.22
CA MET A 1 7.46 37.43 26.40
C MET A 1 8.10 38.46 27.28
N SER A 2 8.71 38.06 28.39
CA SER A 2 9.35 38.96 29.34
C SER A 2 10.57 39.62 28.68
N ASN A 3 10.80 40.90 28.89
CA ASN A 3 11.98 41.66 28.43
C ASN A 3 13.25 41.24 29.19
N LYS A 4 13.50 39.96 29.34
CA LYS A 4 14.69 39.43 30.02
C LYS A 4 15.91 39.56 29.08
N ILE A 5 16.99 40.19 29.54
CA ILE A 5 18.24 40.31 28.79
C ILE A 5 19.23 39.29 29.36
N TYR A 6 19.81 38.47 28.50
CA TYR A 6 20.81 37.45 28.84
C TYR A 6 22.18 38.01 28.48
N ASP A 7 23.02 38.32 29.50
CA ASP A 7 24.26 39.07 29.32
C ASP A 7 25.46 38.18 28.93
N LYS A 8 25.45 36.88 29.27
CA LYS A 8 26.57 35.98 29.00
C LYS A 8 26.39 35.21 27.71
N GLY A 9 27.21 35.49 26.69
CA GLY A 9 27.38 34.70 25.49
C GLY A 9 28.45 33.63 25.65
N PHE A 10 28.67 32.89 24.57
CA PHE A 10 29.80 31.99 24.38
C PHE A 10 30.81 32.67 23.46
N VAL A 11 32.10 32.28 23.60
CA VAL A 11 33.19 32.76 22.77
C VAL A 11 33.51 31.72 21.73
N THR A 12 33.63 32.08 20.48
CA THR A 12 34.00 31.20 19.38
C THR A 12 35.32 30.51 19.60
N GLY A 13 35.36 29.20 19.42
CA GLY A 13 36.55 28.35 19.56
C GLY A 13 36.83 27.91 20.99
N GLU A 14 36.02 28.34 21.98
CA GLU A 14 36.17 27.86 23.36
C GLU A 14 35.27 26.68 23.67
N SER A 15 35.70 25.82 24.61
CA SER A 15 34.94 24.66 25.10
C SER A 15 34.19 25.01 26.37
N TYR A 16 32.98 24.51 26.48
CA TYR A 16 32.06 24.76 27.61
C TYR A 16 31.53 23.43 28.13
N GLN A 17 31.65 23.24 29.44
CA GLN A 17 31.04 22.09 30.12
C GLN A 17 29.51 22.26 30.13
N ILE A 18 28.79 21.12 30.29
CA ILE A 18 27.34 21.13 30.34
C ILE A 18 26.80 22.06 31.43
N LYS A 19 27.47 22.13 32.59
CA LYS A 19 27.08 23.07 33.66
C LYS A 19 27.21 24.56 33.25
N ASP A 20 28.11 24.87 32.32
CA ASP A 20 28.27 26.22 31.82
C ASP A 20 27.26 26.55 30.72
N ILE A 21 26.85 25.54 29.96
CA ILE A 21 25.83 25.65 28.92
C ILE A 21 24.45 25.85 29.55
N PHE A 22 24.08 25.00 30.50
CA PHE A 22 22.83 25.09 31.24
C PHE A 22 23.06 25.76 32.61
N SER A 23 23.17 27.08 32.59
CA SER A 23 23.45 27.89 33.78
C SER A 23 22.70 29.23 33.75
N ASP A 24 22.63 29.88 34.90
CA ASP A 24 22.06 31.23 35.01
C ASP A 24 22.71 32.20 34.01
N ASP A 25 21.95 33.19 33.56
CA ASP A 25 22.29 34.21 32.58
C ASP A 25 22.45 33.71 31.14
N ARG A 26 22.13 32.42 30.86
CA ARG A 26 22.09 31.87 29.49
C ARG A 26 20.76 31.21 29.20
N LYS A 27 20.35 31.28 27.94
CA LYS A 27 19.15 30.61 27.45
C LYS A 27 19.47 30.01 26.08
N ILE A 28 19.31 28.72 25.94
CA ILE A 28 19.49 28.01 24.67
C ILE A 28 18.11 27.84 24.03
N VAL A 29 17.98 28.26 22.80
CA VAL A 29 16.72 28.15 22.04
C VAL A 29 16.96 27.35 20.76
N ILE A 30 16.16 26.35 20.54
CA ILE A 30 16.06 25.63 19.26
C ILE A 30 15.08 26.44 18.40
N PRO A 31 15.54 27.16 17.35
CA PRO A 31 14.69 28.05 16.57
C PRO A 31 13.79 27.28 15.61
N ASP A 32 12.81 27.99 15.06
CA ASP A 32 11.78 27.51 14.13
C ASP A 32 12.29 26.87 12.83
N LEU A 33 13.53 27.22 12.43
CA LEU A 33 14.18 26.64 11.25
C LEU A 33 14.85 25.30 11.49
N GLN A 34 14.99 24.90 12.76
CA GLN A 34 15.56 23.61 13.10
C GLN A 34 14.54 22.48 12.86
N ARG A 35 15.09 21.27 12.62
CA ARG A 35 14.28 20.07 12.53
C ARG A 35 13.73 19.66 13.89
N ASP A 36 12.73 18.79 13.86
CA ASP A 36 12.21 18.14 15.07
C ASP A 36 13.29 17.39 15.83
N TYR A 37 13.11 17.24 17.14
CA TYR A 37 13.87 16.25 17.88
C TYR A 37 13.42 14.85 17.43
N CYS A 38 14.38 14.05 16.93
CA CYS A 38 14.05 12.78 16.26
C CYS A 38 14.92 11.58 16.75
N TRP A 39 15.70 11.74 17.83
CA TRP A 39 16.50 10.62 18.33
C TRP A 39 15.72 9.64 19.18
N GLY A 40 14.59 10.03 19.76
CA GLY A 40 13.71 9.12 20.47
C GLY A 40 12.96 8.19 19.49
N SER A 41 13.02 6.90 19.77
CA SER A 41 12.30 5.87 19.01
C SER A 41 11.98 4.68 19.92
N LYS A 42 11.02 3.85 19.48
CA LYS A 42 10.66 2.57 20.14
C LYS A 42 11.47 1.39 19.62
N ASP A 43 12.58 1.66 18.93
CA ASP A 43 13.46 0.63 18.39
C ASP A 43 14.14 -0.18 19.51
N GLU A 44 14.58 -1.40 19.15
CA GLU A 44 15.38 -2.23 20.03
C GLU A 44 16.70 -1.54 20.43
N LYS A 45 17.23 -1.88 21.63
CA LYS A 45 18.47 -1.26 22.19
C LYS A 45 19.62 -1.15 21.20
N GLU A 46 19.79 -2.16 20.35
CA GLU A 46 20.89 -2.25 19.37
C GLU A 46 20.79 -1.24 18.23
N THR A 47 19.60 -0.74 17.93
CA THR A 47 19.32 0.24 16.87
C THR A 47 19.00 1.62 17.45
N ASN A 48 18.49 1.70 18.68
CA ASN A 48 18.06 2.92 19.34
C ASN A 48 19.20 3.91 19.56
N ARG A 49 19.07 5.12 19.03
CA ARG A 49 20.08 6.18 19.07
C ARG A 49 20.30 6.72 20.48
N VAL A 50 19.23 6.93 21.22
CA VAL A 50 19.30 7.43 22.61
C VAL A 50 20.01 6.41 23.49
N TRP A 51 19.68 5.13 23.38
CA TRP A 51 20.35 4.06 24.11
C TRP A 51 21.85 4.03 23.81
N LYS A 52 22.23 4.04 22.52
CA LYS A 52 23.64 4.05 22.09
C LYS A 52 24.40 5.26 22.67
N PHE A 53 23.79 6.43 22.56
CA PHE A 53 24.40 7.67 23.03
C PHE A 53 24.60 7.64 24.56
N VAL A 54 23.57 7.32 25.32
CA VAL A 54 23.64 7.25 26.79
C VAL A 54 24.64 6.17 27.24
N ASN A 55 24.54 4.97 26.65
CA ASN A 55 25.43 3.86 26.99
C ASN A 55 26.93 4.12 26.65
N SER A 56 27.20 4.83 25.55
CA SER A 56 28.57 5.20 25.20
C SER A 56 29.19 6.14 26.23
N HIS A 57 28.43 7.15 26.70
CA HIS A 57 28.87 8.06 27.74
C HIS A 57 28.94 7.40 29.11
N TYR A 58 28.07 6.45 29.40
CA TYR A 58 28.16 5.67 30.65
C TYR A 58 29.38 4.77 30.66
N LYS A 59 29.73 4.11 29.55
CA LYS A 59 30.99 3.34 29.45
C LYS A 59 32.21 4.22 29.62
N LEU A 60 32.22 5.41 29.01
CA LEU A 60 33.29 6.38 29.16
C LEU A 60 33.45 6.82 30.61
N PHE A 61 32.36 7.08 31.31
CA PHE A 61 32.35 7.37 32.74
C PHE A 61 32.96 6.22 33.58
N LEU A 62 32.62 4.96 33.26
CA LEU A 62 33.15 3.81 33.98
C LEU A 62 34.66 3.61 33.75
N GLU A 63 35.15 3.85 32.54
CA GLU A 63 36.55 3.69 32.17
C GLU A 63 37.40 4.89 32.61
N PHE A 64 36.87 6.11 32.51
CA PHE A 64 37.60 7.36 32.72
C PHE A 64 36.76 8.38 33.50
N PRO A 65 36.41 8.15 34.80
CA PRO A 65 35.45 8.95 35.56
C PRO A 65 35.80 10.44 35.68
N ASP A 66 37.11 10.75 35.71
CA ASP A 66 37.63 12.11 35.93
C ASP A 66 38.07 12.81 34.62
N SER A 67 38.02 12.13 33.48
CA SER A 67 38.47 12.71 32.21
C SER A 67 37.45 13.65 31.61
N ILE A 68 37.93 14.77 31.05
CA ILE A 68 37.14 15.67 30.23
C ILE A 68 37.01 15.10 28.82
N SER A 69 35.80 15.09 28.27
CA SER A 69 35.51 14.53 26.97
C SER A 69 34.75 15.52 26.08
N GLN A 70 35.35 15.79 24.93
CA GLN A 70 34.71 16.59 23.87
C GLN A 70 33.59 15.78 23.18
N ILE A 71 32.36 16.28 23.23
CA ILE A 71 31.19 15.64 22.60
C ILE A 71 30.98 16.13 21.16
N GLY A 72 31.59 17.26 20.79
CA GLY A 72 31.53 17.83 19.46
C GLY A 72 31.34 19.35 19.47
N LEU A 73 30.89 19.85 18.34
CA LEU A 73 30.68 21.28 18.12
C LEU A 73 29.22 21.64 18.30
N ILE A 74 28.96 22.86 18.76
CA ILE A 74 27.67 23.52 18.69
C ILE A 74 27.84 24.86 17.97
N TYR A 75 26.91 25.16 17.07
CA TYR A 75 26.87 26.38 16.32
C TYR A 75 25.61 27.17 16.70
N GLY A 76 25.76 28.47 16.90
CA GLY A 76 24.64 29.31 17.26
C GLY A 76 24.92 30.78 17.03
N TYR A 77 23.91 31.61 17.17
CA TYR A 77 24.02 33.07 17.17
C TYR A 77 23.21 33.67 18.32
N ARG A 78 23.49 34.91 18.70
CA ARG A 78 22.73 35.58 19.74
C ARG A 78 21.60 36.41 19.12
N ASP A 79 20.40 36.28 19.67
CA ASP A 79 19.30 37.19 19.34
C ASP A 79 19.41 38.52 20.08
N LEU A 80 18.45 39.45 19.82
CA LEU A 80 18.41 40.75 20.44
C LEU A 80 18.25 40.72 21.96
N SER A 81 17.73 39.64 22.52
CA SER A 81 17.56 39.40 23.96
C SER A 81 18.77 38.72 24.58
N GLY A 82 19.80 38.40 23.79
CA GLY A 82 20.98 37.69 24.23
C GLY A 82 20.83 36.16 24.32
N ARG A 83 19.67 35.62 23.94
CA ARG A 83 19.44 34.17 23.87
C ARG A 83 20.29 33.56 22.76
N ILE A 84 20.75 32.34 22.98
CA ILE A 84 21.57 31.59 22.03
C ILE A 84 20.66 30.76 21.16
N MET A 85 20.51 31.16 19.91
CA MET A 85 19.74 30.46 18.89
C MET A 85 20.63 29.39 18.27
N LEU A 86 20.31 28.13 18.52
CA LEU A 86 21.14 26.98 18.13
C LEU A 86 20.97 26.69 16.64
N CYS A 87 22.09 26.55 15.90
CA CYS A 87 22.10 26.17 14.49
C CYS A 87 22.50 24.71 14.25
N ASP A 88 23.34 24.13 15.12
CA ASP A 88 23.66 22.68 15.12
C ASP A 88 23.98 22.20 16.53
N GLY A 89 23.89 20.88 16.74
CA GLY A 89 24.07 20.22 18.03
C GLY A 89 22.77 19.96 18.77
N GLN A 90 21.62 20.30 18.19
CA GLN A 90 20.29 20.18 18.77
C GLN A 90 20.01 18.79 19.36
N GLN A 91 20.18 17.74 18.59
CA GLN A 91 19.83 16.36 19.00
C GLN A 91 20.63 15.93 20.22
N ARG A 92 21.95 16.16 20.21
CA ARG A 92 22.84 15.82 21.30
C ARG A 92 22.53 16.62 22.57
N LEU A 93 22.36 17.92 22.43
CA LEU A 93 22.12 18.82 23.56
C LEU A 93 20.76 18.55 24.22
N THR A 94 19.73 18.31 23.42
CA THR A 94 18.40 17.91 23.90
C THR A 94 18.46 16.58 24.62
N THR A 95 19.12 15.57 24.06
CA THR A 95 19.25 14.26 24.69
C THR A 95 19.95 14.37 26.06
N LEU A 96 21.01 15.18 26.17
CA LEU A 96 21.68 15.43 27.45
C LEU A 96 20.79 16.16 28.45
N PHE A 97 20.03 17.17 28.01
CA PHE A 97 19.11 17.88 28.87
C PHE A 97 18.01 16.96 29.44
N LEU A 98 17.43 16.12 28.60
CA LEU A 98 16.45 15.11 29.03
C LEU A 98 17.08 14.09 29.99
N LEU A 99 18.30 13.62 29.70
CA LEU A 99 19.02 12.67 30.56
C LEU A 99 19.32 13.26 31.93
N ILE A 100 19.77 14.53 32.00
CA ILE A 100 19.98 15.24 33.28
C ILE A 100 18.66 15.33 34.06
N GLY A 101 17.54 15.61 33.40
CA GLY A 101 16.23 15.63 34.02
C GLY A 101 15.82 14.26 34.58
N MET A 102 16.04 13.19 33.87
CA MET A 102 15.75 11.82 34.31
C MET A 102 16.65 11.39 35.47
N ILE A 103 17.93 11.73 35.44
CA ILE A 103 18.85 11.46 36.56
C ILE A 103 18.46 12.29 37.78
N ASN A 104 18.12 13.58 37.62
CA ASN A 104 17.64 14.45 38.70
C ASN A 104 16.44 13.84 39.40
N ARG A 105 15.51 13.33 38.63
CA ARG A 105 14.31 12.68 39.15
C ARG A 105 14.60 11.38 39.90
N LYS A 106 15.56 10.55 39.41
CA LYS A 106 15.97 9.31 40.06
C LYS A 106 16.64 9.54 41.41
N CYS A 107 17.41 10.63 41.52
CA CYS A 107 18.15 10.97 42.75
C CYS A 107 17.28 11.71 43.76
N GLU A 108 17.65 11.62 45.05
CA GLU A 108 17.00 12.39 46.12
C GLU A 108 17.48 13.84 46.13
N GLY A 109 16.62 14.77 46.51
CA GLY A 109 16.98 16.17 46.73
C GLY A 109 17.18 17.02 45.47
N ASN A 110 16.81 16.53 44.32
CA ASN A 110 16.91 17.27 43.02
C ASN A 110 18.33 17.86 42.77
N PRO A 111 19.39 17.04 42.73
CA PRO A 111 20.79 17.54 42.70
C PRO A 111 21.15 18.32 41.43
N PHE A 112 20.42 18.11 40.33
CA PHE A 112 20.67 18.77 39.03
C PHE A 112 19.61 19.82 38.67
N GLN A 113 18.75 20.23 39.61
CA GLN A 113 17.75 21.26 39.38
C GLN A 113 18.34 22.53 38.75
N ASN A 114 19.51 23.00 39.26
CA ASN A 114 20.17 24.20 38.77
C ASN A 114 20.79 24.06 37.34
N ASN A 115 20.75 22.85 36.75
CA ASN A 115 21.12 22.63 35.35
C ASN A 115 19.88 22.44 34.44
N LEU A 116 18.68 22.51 34.99
CA LEU A 116 17.43 22.40 34.24
C LEU A 116 16.72 23.75 34.16
N ILE A 117 16.63 24.45 35.28
CA ILE A 117 15.92 25.72 35.40
C ILE A 117 16.56 26.59 36.51
N SER A 118 16.58 27.90 36.28
CA SER A 118 17.06 28.85 37.27
C SER A 118 16.17 28.86 38.50
N PRO A 119 16.72 28.95 39.73
CA PRO A 119 15.94 29.19 40.93
C PRO A 119 15.09 30.47 40.90
N ARG A 120 15.47 31.45 40.05
CA ARG A 120 14.69 32.68 39.81
C ARG A 120 13.43 32.33 39.00
N GLU A 121 13.56 31.60 37.92
CA GLU A 121 12.45 31.20 37.03
C GLU A 121 11.38 30.36 37.77
N LEU A 122 11.77 29.55 38.74
CA LEU A 122 10.84 28.77 39.56
C LEU A 122 9.90 29.64 40.43
N LYS A 123 10.19 30.94 40.55
CA LYS A 123 9.34 31.87 41.30
C LYS A 123 8.46 32.75 40.41
N GLU A 124 8.63 32.65 39.11
CA GLU A 124 7.89 33.41 38.11
C GLU A 124 6.69 32.58 37.60
N ASP A 125 5.68 33.26 37.07
CA ASP A 125 4.52 32.60 36.48
C ASP A 125 4.90 31.84 35.17
N ASP A 126 5.85 32.44 34.40
CA ASP A 126 6.42 31.85 33.18
C ASP A 126 7.72 31.11 33.52
N GLN A 127 7.62 29.85 33.93
CA GLN A 127 8.75 29.02 34.33
C GLN A 127 9.53 28.53 33.11
N GLU A 128 10.54 29.27 32.69
CA GLU A 128 11.33 28.97 31.51
C GLU A 128 12.59 28.14 31.83
N PRO A 129 12.71 26.88 31.36
CA PRO A 129 13.94 26.10 31.49
C PRO A 129 15.10 26.70 30.67
N TYR A 130 16.34 26.20 30.89
CA TYR A 130 17.53 26.64 30.14
C TYR A 130 17.49 26.24 28.66
N LEU A 131 16.84 25.16 28.31
CA LEU A 131 16.59 24.74 26.95
C LEU A 131 15.15 24.98 26.58
N GLN A 132 14.92 25.65 25.46
CA GLN A 132 13.59 25.94 24.92
C GLN A 132 13.50 25.51 23.46
N TYR A 133 12.28 25.18 23.04
CA TYR A 133 11.95 24.87 21.65
C TYR A 133 11.01 25.94 21.11
N ALA A 134 11.48 26.74 20.14
CA ALA A 134 10.68 27.74 19.46
C ALA A 134 10.09 27.25 18.13
N ILE A 135 10.17 25.94 17.87
CA ILE A 135 9.65 25.32 16.65
C ILE A 135 8.12 25.38 16.65
N ARG A 136 7.49 25.00 17.78
CA ARG A 136 6.04 25.04 17.98
C ARG A 136 5.72 25.47 19.41
N GLU A 137 4.55 26.07 19.59
CA GLU A 137 4.05 26.42 20.93
C GLU A 137 3.86 25.17 21.81
N THR A 138 3.46 24.05 21.22
CA THR A 138 3.32 22.77 21.91
C THR A 138 4.65 22.24 22.45
N SER A 139 5.72 22.27 21.66
CA SER A 139 7.05 21.85 22.12
C SER A 139 7.59 22.78 23.21
N LEU A 140 7.37 24.10 23.07
CA LEU A 140 7.77 25.09 24.05
C LEU A 140 7.09 24.87 25.40
N SER A 141 5.77 24.74 25.39
CA SER A 141 4.97 24.51 26.60
C SER A 141 5.27 23.15 27.22
N PHE A 142 5.45 22.12 26.39
CA PHE A 142 5.76 20.78 26.87
C PHE A 142 7.06 20.73 27.66
N ILE A 143 8.16 21.30 27.13
CA ILE A 143 9.45 21.21 27.83
C ILE A 143 9.45 21.99 29.15
N SER A 144 8.70 23.10 29.24
CA SER A 144 8.50 23.83 30.48
C SER A 144 7.75 23.00 31.52
N ASN A 145 6.63 22.42 31.12
CA ASN A 145 5.84 21.53 31.98
C ASN A 145 6.61 20.25 32.35
N LEU A 146 7.38 19.69 31.42
CA LEU A 146 8.21 18.49 31.67
C LEU A 146 9.25 18.76 32.79
N VAL A 147 9.87 19.92 32.79
CA VAL A 147 10.85 20.26 33.82
C VAL A 147 10.15 20.43 35.18
N THR A 148 9.09 21.24 35.27
CA THR A 148 8.46 21.58 36.55
C THR A 148 7.60 20.44 37.09
N GLU A 149 6.80 19.81 36.26
CA GLU A 149 5.80 18.84 36.67
C GLU A 149 6.30 17.39 36.64
N PHE A 150 7.39 17.10 35.92
CA PHE A 150 7.93 15.76 35.85
C PHE A 150 9.35 15.63 36.39
N PHE A 151 10.30 16.45 35.96
CA PHE A 151 11.69 16.32 36.43
C PHE A 151 11.94 16.78 37.86
N LEU A 152 11.23 17.80 38.29
CA LEU A 152 11.35 18.34 39.67
C LEU A 152 10.28 17.82 40.63
N SER A 153 9.16 17.42 40.09
CA SER A 153 8.03 16.84 40.87
C SER A 153 8.10 15.31 40.88
N LYS A 154 7.73 14.72 41.98
CA LYS A 154 7.66 13.24 42.15
C LYS A 154 6.25 12.69 42.10
N HIS A 155 5.26 13.47 41.63
CA HIS A 155 3.85 13.09 41.64
C HIS A 155 3.51 12.02 40.61
N ILE A 156 4.25 11.91 39.51
CA ILE A 156 4.08 10.90 38.45
C ILE A 156 5.12 9.81 38.66
N ALA A 157 4.73 8.53 38.64
CA ALA A 157 5.64 7.44 38.96
C ALA A 157 6.60 7.11 37.82
N ASN A 158 6.09 6.94 36.59
CA ASN A 158 6.84 6.48 35.41
C ASN A 158 6.61 7.37 34.21
N VAL A 159 7.48 7.26 33.21
CA VAL A 159 7.32 7.96 31.93
C VAL A 159 6.02 7.55 31.22
N SER A 160 5.63 6.28 31.30
CA SER A 160 4.36 5.77 30.75
C SER A 160 3.11 6.49 31.31
N ASP A 161 3.21 7.06 32.49
CA ASP A 161 2.08 7.72 33.17
C ASP A 161 1.99 9.21 32.85
N VAL A 162 2.99 9.77 32.15
CA VAL A 162 3.06 11.20 31.79
C VAL A 162 1.86 11.59 30.94
N ASN A 163 1.57 10.82 29.89
CA ASN A 163 0.48 11.12 28.95
C ASN A 163 -0.93 10.87 29.52
N SER A 164 -1.05 10.18 30.66
CA SER A 164 -2.31 9.98 31.36
C SER A 164 -2.59 11.08 32.38
N ASN A 165 -1.64 11.98 32.64
CA ASN A 165 -1.79 13.08 33.60
C ASN A 165 -2.51 14.28 32.98
N LEU A 166 -3.83 14.31 33.10
CA LEU A 166 -4.68 15.36 32.53
C LEU A 166 -4.49 16.76 33.17
N PHE A 167 -3.68 16.89 34.20
CA PHE A 167 -3.47 18.16 34.89
C PHE A 167 -2.60 19.13 34.08
N TRP A 168 -1.52 18.63 33.44
CA TRP A 168 -0.60 19.45 32.67
C TRP A 168 -0.30 18.88 31.27
N PHE A 169 -0.59 17.59 31.02
CA PHE A 169 -0.37 16.97 29.73
C PHE A 169 -1.62 17.12 28.84
N TYR A 170 -1.50 17.91 27.82
CA TYR A 170 -2.58 18.19 26.88
C TYR A 170 -2.53 17.22 25.70
N ASN A 171 -3.70 16.78 25.19
CA ASN A 171 -3.78 15.89 24.03
C ASN A 171 -3.06 16.43 22.80
N GLN A 172 -2.93 17.74 22.66
CA GLN A 172 -2.21 18.41 21.59
C GLN A 172 -0.71 18.05 21.58
N TYR A 173 -0.12 17.71 22.72
CA TYR A 173 1.28 17.29 22.82
C TYR A 173 1.56 16.02 22.03
N LEU A 174 0.62 15.06 21.95
CA LEU A 174 0.75 13.84 21.14
C LEU A 174 0.67 14.10 19.63
N LEU A 175 0.29 15.31 19.22
CA LEU A 175 0.28 15.71 17.82
C LEU A 175 1.60 16.37 17.38
N ASP A 176 2.51 16.65 18.32
CA ASP A 176 3.80 17.26 18.06
C ASP A 176 4.89 16.16 17.95
N PRO A 177 5.56 16.02 16.78
CA PRO A 177 6.59 15.00 16.57
C PRO A 177 7.77 15.14 17.53
N THR A 178 8.17 16.36 17.87
CA THR A 178 9.23 16.62 18.86
C THR A 178 8.85 16.08 20.22
N VAL A 179 7.61 16.32 20.66
CA VAL A 179 7.13 15.83 21.97
C VAL A 179 7.05 14.31 22.02
N VAL A 180 6.52 13.69 20.96
CA VAL A 180 6.44 12.21 20.86
C VAL A 180 7.84 11.61 20.94
N SER A 181 8.78 12.15 20.15
CA SER A 181 10.17 11.68 20.19
C SER A 181 10.85 11.91 21.55
N MET A 182 10.55 13.03 22.24
CA MET A 182 11.04 13.24 23.61
C MET A 182 10.48 12.21 24.59
N LEU A 183 9.20 11.87 24.51
CA LEU A 183 8.60 10.83 25.35
C LEU A 183 9.22 9.46 25.13
N ASP A 184 9.47 9.09 23.87
CA ASP A 184 10.14 7.82 23.54
C ASP A 184 11.59 7.81 24.05
N ALA A 185 12.29 8.94 23.96
CA ALA A 185 13.63 9.10 24.54
C ALA A 185 13.63 8.96 26.06
N LEU A 186 12.64 9.57 26.74
CA LEU A 186 12.49 9.46 28.19
C LEU A 186 12.22 8.02 28.62
N GLY A 187 11.38 7.27 27.89
CA GLY A 187 11.13 5.84 28.13
C GLY A 187 12.41 5.01 28.01
N THR A 188 13.23 5.26 26.97
CA THR A 188 14.53 4.63 26.78
C THR A 188 15.50 4.95 27.94
N MET A 189 15.52 6.20 28.41
CA MET A 189 16.37 6.64 29.52
C MET A 189 15.88 6.05 30.85
N GLU A 190 14.57 5.94 31.08
CA GLU A 190 14.00 5.29 32.25
C GLU A 190 14.42 3.82 32.32
N GLU A 191 14.35 3.09 31.23
CA GLU A 191 14.81 1.72 31.13
C GLU A 191 16.31 1.61 31.46
N PHE A 192 17.15 2.45 30.82
CA PHE A 192 18.60 2.48 31.07
C PHE A 192 18.91 2.77 32.54
N LEU A 193 18.30 3.81 33.10
CA LEU A 193 18.54 4.21 34.48
C LEU A 193 17.97 3.22 35.50
N SER A 194 16.98 2.39 35.16
CA SER A 194 16.45 1.36 36.06
C SER A 194 17.51 0.31 36.45
N GLU A 195 18.51 0.12 35.61
CA GLU A 195 19.63 -0.81 35.83
C GLU A 195 20.70 -0.23 36.80
N LEU A 196 20.67 1.08 37.11
CA LEU A 196 21.67 1.75 37.92
C LEU A 196 21.16 1.94 39.37
N SER A 197 22.10 1.92 40.33
CA SER A 197 21.80 2.41 41.68
C SER A 197 21.62 3.93 41.72
N ASN A 198 20.99 4.48 42.74
CA ASN A 198 20.85 5.94 42.88
C ASN A 198 22.21 6.64 43.00
N ASP A 199 23.21 6.00 43.69
CA ASP A 199 24.55 6.52 43.80
C ASP A 199 25.33 6.53 42.46
N ASP A 200 25.22 5.45 41.69
CA ASP A 200 25.83 5.38 40.35
C ASP A 200 25.16 6.40 39.40
N ALA A 201 23.85 6.54 39.45
CA ALA A 201 23.13 7.55 38.65
C ALA A 201 23.57 8.97 39.03
N LEU A 202 23.75 9.25 40.34
CA LEU A 202 24.22 10.56 40.81
C LEU A 202 25.62 10.85 40.27
N LYS A 203 26.57 9.89 40.44
CA LYS A 203 27.94 10.04 39.94
C LYS A 203 28.02 10.19 38.43
N PHE A 204 27.21 9.43 37.69
CA PHE A 204 27.08 9.56 36.25
C PHE A 204 26.57 10.96 35.86
N GLY A 205 25.52 11.43 36.53
CA GLY A 205 25.01 12.80 36.31
C GLY A 205 26.06 13.89 36.57
N GLN A 206 26.85 13.73 37.65
CA GLN A 206 27.99 14.61 37.96
C GLN A 206 29.03 14.60 36.85
N HIS A 207 29.38 13.42 36.34
CA HIS A 207 30.28 13.27 35.19
C HIS A 207 29.73 13.99 33.94
N ILE A 208 28.46 13.81 33.60
CA ILE A 208 27.83 14.50 32.45
C ILE A 208 27.96 16.02 32.59
N VAL A 209 27.63 16.54 33.75
CA VAL A 209 27.56 18.01 33.98
C VAL A 209 28.98 18.63 34.03
N ASN A 210 29.97 17.95 34.59
CA ASN A 210 31.28 18.51 34.86
C ASN A 210 32.36 18.08 33.87
N ASN A 211 32.23 16.95 33.16
CA ASN A 211 33.26 16.36 32.35
C ASN A 211 32.96 16.28 30.86
N LEU A 212 31.71 16.51 30.44
CA LEU A 212 31.37 16.58 29.03
C LEU A 212 31.42 18.02 28.54
N GLU A 213 32.05 18.27 27.39
CA GLU A 213 32.25 19.59 26.82
C GLU A 213 31.80 19.68 25.36
N PHE A 214 31.28 20.85 25.00
CA PHE A 214 31.09 21.25 23.61
C PHE A 214 31.96 22.44 23.27
N MET A 215 32.54 22.45 22.09
CA MET A 215 33.19 23.63 21.53
C MET A 215 32.13 24.47 20.81
N TYR A 216 32.10 25.80 21.08
CA TYR A 216 31.14 26.71 20.53
C TYR A 216 31.71 27.52 19.37
N TYR A 217 30.87 27.72 18.33
CA TYR A 217 31.14 28.65 17.22
C TYR A 217 29.98 29.63 17.04
N ASP A 218 30.29 30.92 17.10
CA ASP A 218 29.34 32.00 16.88
C ASP A 218 29.13 32.24 15.38
N MET A 219 27.90 32.17 14.94
CA MET A 219 27.50 32.48 13.57
C MET A 219 27.18 33.97 13.34
N GLU A 220 27.40 34.78 14.35
CA GLU A 220 27.21 36.25 14.38
C GLU A 220 25.75 36.67 14.19
N ASN A 221 25.02 36.11 13.24
CA ASN A 221 23.64 36.48 12.93
C ASN A 221 22.84 35.30 12.34
N ARG A 222 21.53 35.49 12.23
CA ARG A 222 20.60 34.49 11.72
C ARG A 222 20.93 34.00 10.30
N ALA A 223 21.26 34.91 9.37
CA ALA A 223 21.51 34.56 7.97
C ALA A 223 22.73 33.62 7.82
N ASN A 224 23.82 33.89 8.52
CA ASN A 224 25.00 33.02 8.55
C ASN A 224 24.66 31.68 9.20
N GLY A 225 23.84 31.69 10.24
CA GLY A 225 23.37 30.49 10.90
C GLY A 225 22.53 29.58 9.97
N GLU A 226 21.63 30.16 9.20
CA GLU A 226 20.80 29.45 8.23
C GLU A 226 21.64 28.84 7.09
N GLU A 227 22.58 29.61 6.53
CA GLU A 227 23.51 29.11 5.50
C GLU A 227 24.39 27.99 6.03
N THR A 228 24.92 28.15 7.22
CA THR A 228 25.76 27.14 7.87
C THR A 228 24.97 25.87 8.20
N PHE A 229 23.72 26.01 8.64
CA PHE A 229 22.83 24.88 8.89
C PHE A 229 22.67 24.01 7.64
N VAL A 230 22.44 24.60 6.47
CA VAL A 230 22.35 23.87 5.20
C VAL A 230 23.67 23.16 4.87
N ILE A 231 24.82 23.87 5.01
CA ILE A 231 26.14 23.31 4.68
C ILE A 231 26.54 22.14 5.60
N ILE A 232 26.36 22.30 6.90
CA ILE A 232 26.78 21.29 7.89
C ILE A 232 25.91 20.04 7.81
N ASN A 233 24.61 20.18 7.63
CA ASN A 233 23.69 19.06 7.52
C ASN A 233 23.88 18.24 6.23
N THR A 234 24.56 18.79 5.21
CA THR A 234 24.96 17.99 4.02
C THR A 234 26.07 16.97 4.31
N SER A 235 26.83 17.13 5.40
CA SER A 235 27.94 16.25 5.78
C SER A 235 27.63 15.27 6.92
N GLY A 236 26.47 15.44 7.60
CA GLY A 236 25.97 14.58 8.68
C GLY A 236 24.90 13.58 8.21
N GLU A 237 23.93 13.30 9.08
CA GLU A 237 22.70 12.62 8.65
C GLU A 237 21.98 13.55 7.67
N PRO A 238 21.77 13.11 6.41
CA PRO A 238 21.22 14.01 5.41
C PRO A 238 19.83 14.48 5.84
N LEU A 239 19.62 15.79 5.75
CA LEU A 239 18.28 16.37 5.89
C LEU A 239 17.34 15.68 4.90
N THR A 240 16.10 15.47 5.30
CA THR A 240 15.06 15.04 4.36
C THR A 240 14.89 16.09 3.26
N GLY A 241 14.34 15.67 2.13
CA GLY A 241 14.07 16.61 1.03
C GLY A 241 13.25 17.82 1.48
N MET A 242 12.34 17.64 2.47
CA MET A 242 11.48 18.70 2.99
C MET A 242 12.22 19.64 3.95
N GLU A 243 13.09 19.12 4.81
CA GLU A 243 13.93 19.94 5.70
C GLU A 243 14.90 20.81 4.91
N ASN A 244 15.45 20.28 3.80
CA ASN A 244 16.27 21.07 2.88
C ASN A 244 15.49 22.16 2.15
N LEU A 245 14.21 21.94 1.90
CA LEU A 245 13.36 22.84 1.13
C LEU A 245 12.79 23.98 1.98
N LYS A 246 12.51 23.74 3.27
CA LYS A 246 11.89 24.70 4.18
C LYS A 246 12.57 26.07 4.16
N PRO A 247 13.92 26.20 4.27
CA PRO A 247 14.60 27.51 4.26
C PRO A 247 14.41 28.31 2.97
N PHE A 248 14.22 27.65 1.84
CA PHE A 248 13.99 28.34 0.55
C PHE A 248 12.55 28.78 0.35
N MET A 249 11.59 28.09 0.99
CA MET A 249 10.16 28.35 0.85
C MET A 249 9.62 29.33 1.89
N VAL A 250 10.15 29.29 3.12
CA VAL A 250 9.70 30.09 4.25
C VAL A 250 10.54 31.37 4.35
N LYS A 251 9.97 32.50 3.94
CA LYS A 251 10.67 33.80 3.90
C LYS A 251 10.31 34.70 5.05
N ASP A 252 9.14 34.53 5.63
CA ASP A 252 8.63 35.36 6.72
C ASP A 252 7.75 34.53 7.69
N LEU A 253 7.24 35.18 8.73
CA LEU A 253 6.39 34.53 9.75
C LEU A 253 5.07 34.01 9.17
N SER A 254 4.50 34.66 8.16
CA SER A 254 3.28 34.17 7.49
C SER A 254 3.55 32.90 6.74
N ASP A 255 4.69 32.80 6.08
CA ASP A 255 5.11 31.57 5.38
C ASP A 255 5.40 30.43 6.36
N CYS A 256 5.99 30.76 7.53
CA CYS A 256 6.20 29.79 8.60
C CYS A 256 4.88 29.17 9.04
N THR A 257 3.87 29.98 9.33
CA THR A 257 2.53 29.50 9.72
C THR A 257 1.90 28.59 8.66
N LYS A 258 1.97 28.99 7.38
CA LYS A 258 1.45 28.17 6.26
C LYS A 258 2.15 26.80 6.16
N TRP A 259 3.47 26.80 6.34
CA TRP A 259 4.26 25.57 6.33
C TRP A 259 3.87 24.66 7.49
N GLU A 260 3.78 25.20 8.69
CA GLU A 260 3.43 24.46 9.90
C GLU A 260 2.00 23.89 9.84
N ASP A 261 1.04 24.65 9.31
CA ASP A 261 -0.32 24.17 9.08
C ASP A 261 -0.35 22.94 8.15
N MET A 262 0.49 22.92 7.10
CA MET A 262 0.62 21.76 6.22
C MET A 262 1.28 20.60 6.95
N ASP A 263 2.38 20.83 7.65
CA ASP A 263 3.13 19.81 8.38
C ASP A 263 2.26 19.15 9.46
N ASP A 264 1.55 19.96 10.24
CA ASP A 264 0.59 19.50 11.24
C ASP A 264 -0.54 18.66 10.64
N TRP A 265 -1.04 19.07 9.47
CA TRP A 265 -2.09 18.31 8.80
C TRP A 265 -1.57 16.93 8.36
N PHE A 266 -0.39 16.88 7.72
CA PHE A 266 0.22 15.60 7.31
C PHE A 266 0.55 14.73 8.51
N TRP A 267 1.00 15.31 9.61
CA TRP A 267 1.21 14.60 10.86
C TRP A 267 -0.07 13.98 11.41
N LYS A 268 -1.17 14.73 11.44
CA LYS A 268 -2.48 14.25 11.91
C LYS A 268 -3.06 13.13 11.05
N HIS A 269 -2.77 13.14 9.76
CA HIS A 269 -3.32 12.20 8.78
C HIS A 269 -2.33 11.11 8.33
N ARG A 270 -1.18 10.99 8.99
CA ARG A 270 -0.21 9.92 8.69
C ARG A 270 -0.80 8.53 8.93
N ASN A 271 -0.34 7.53 8.15
CA ASN A 271 -0.82 6.15 8.29
C ASN A 271 0.13 5.26 9.10
N VAL A 272 1.41 5.27 8.77
CA VAL A 272 2.42 4.32 9.28
C VAL A 272 3.70 5.03 9.70
N CYS A 273 4.06 6.15 9.07
CA CYS A 273 5.29 6.86 9.37
C CYS A 273 5.20 7.65 10.68
N ASP A 274 6.30 7.71 11.43
CA ASP A 274 6.38 8.47 12.68
C ASP A 274 6.61 9.98 12.46
N THR A 275 6.65 10.42 11.20
CA THR A 275 6.83 11.82 10.81
C THR A 275 5.84 12.24 9.72
N SER A 276 5.57 13.54 9.57
CA SER A 276 4.74 14.11 8.50
C SER A 276 5.46 14.19 7.15
N THR A 277 6.77 14.20 7.19
CA THR A 277 7.66 14.47 6.04
C THR A 277 7.41 13.59 4.81
N PRO A 278 7.21 12.26 4.92
CA PRO A 278 6.97 11.44 3.73
C PRO A 278 5.71 11.81 2.97
N GLY A 279 4.60 12.09 3.68
CA GLY A 279 3.33 12.48 3.06
C GLY A 279 3.40 13.84 2.40
N MET A 280 4.01 14.80 3.08
CA MET A 280 4.23 16.15 2.58
C MET A 280 5.15 16.13 1.35
N HIS A 281 6.24 15.36 1.39
CA HIS A 281 7.17 15.21 0.26
C HIS A 281 6.47 14.62 -0.97
N GLU A 282 5.65 13.61 -0.80
CA GLU A 282 4.90 13.00 -1.89
C GLU A 282 3.87 13.99 -2.49
N PHE A 283 3.18 14.76 -1.64
CA PHE A 283 2.28 15.82 -2.07
C PHE A 283 3.01 16.91 -2.88
N PHE A 284 4.16 17.40 -2.42
CA PHE A 284 4.96 18.38 -3.15
C PHE A 284 5.38 17.87 -4.53
N ARG A 285 5.66 16.57 -4.65
CA ARG A 285 5.97 15.90 -5.91
C ARG A 285 4.81 16.02 -6.92
N TRP A 286 3.57 15.87 -6.47
CA TRP A 286 2.39 16.02 -7.34
C TRP A 286 2.18 17.47 -7.77
N VAL A 287 2.37 18.41 -6.84
CA VAL A 287 2.29 19.84 -7.15
C VAL A 287 3.31 20.22 -8.21
N LEU A 288 4.56 19.78 -8.03
CA LEU A 288 5.62 20.02 -9.00
C LEU A 288 5.28 19.42 -10.39
N TYR A 289 4.76 18.18 -10.40
CA TYR A 289 4.32 17.57 -11.66
C TYR A 289 3.29 18.46 -12.38
N LEU A 290 2.29 18.96 -11.67
CA LEU A 290 1.24 19.81 -12.22
C LEU A 290 1.78 21.18 -12.69
N GLU A 291 2.68 21.79 -11.96
CA GLU A 291 3.24 23.09 -12.37
C GLU A 291 4.18 22.96 -13.56
N ILE A 292 4.99 21.91 -13.64
CA ILE A 292 5.83 21.65 -14.81
C ILE A 292 5.00 21.39 -16.07
N THR A 293 3.84 20.73 -15.97
CA THR A 293 2.96 20.56 -17.13
C THR A 293 2.51 21.88 -17.74
N LYS A 294 2.37 22.92 -16.90
CA LYS A 294 1.94 24.27 -17.30
C LYS A 294 3.11 25.20 -17.70
N SER A 295 4.35 24.81 -17.42
CA SER A 295 5.53 25.63 -17.69
C SER A 295 5.76 25.87 -19.18
N ILE A 296 6.62 26.85 -19.54
CA ILE A 296 6.97 27.22 -20.91
C ILE A 296 8.05 26.29 -21.54
N LEU A 297 8.51 25.28 -20.80
CA LEU A 297 9.54 24.34 -21.27
C LEU A 297 9.16 23.62 -22.56
N SER A 298 10.16 23.19 -23.33
CA SER A 298 9.93 22.37 -24.53
C SER A 298 9.22 21.06 -24.20
N VAL A 299 8.50 20.50 -25.17
CA VAL A 299 7.78 19.22 -24.97
C VAL A 299 8.75 18.09 -24.60
N GLU A 300 9.97 18.11 -25.16
CA GLU A 300 10.98 17.10 -24.89
C GLU A 300 11.54 17.20 -23.46
N ASP A 301 11.86 18.43 -23.01
CA ASP A 301 12.36 18.67 -21.66
C ASP A 301 11.30 18.36 -20.60
N LYS A 302 10.05 18.80 -20.84
CA LYS A 302 8.91 18.41 -19.98
C LYS A 302 8.80 16.90 -19.83
N SER A 303 8.84 16.15 -20.93
CA SER A 303 8.70 14.69 -20.89
C SER A 303 9.80 14.03 -20.06
N LYS A 304 11.06 14.48 -20.21
CA LYS A 304 12.19 13.98 -19.43
C LYS A 304 12.05 14.27 -17.94
N ILE A 305 11.62 15.49 -17.58
CA ILE A 305 11.45 15.90 -16.19
C ILE A 305 10.27 15.17 -15.55
N LEU A 306 9.09 15.15 -16.21
CA LEU A 306 7.88 14.53 -15.69
C LEU A 306 8.05 13.04 -15.45
N SER A 307 8.78 12.34 -16.36
CA SER A 307 9.07 10.92 -16.15
C SER A 307 9.92 10.68 -14.89
N LYS A 308 10.89 11.56 -14.60
CA LYS A 308 11.74 11.46 -13.39
C LYS A 308 10.97 11.77 -12.12
N ILE A 309 10.08 12.77 -12.12
CA ILE A 309 9.29 13.18 -10.95
C ILE A 309 8.53 11.99 -10.35
N LEU A 310 7.85 11.21 -11.19
CA LEU A 310 7.02 10.09 -10.72
C LEU A 310 7.79 8.77 -10.56
N THR A 311 8.98 8.64 -11.16
CA THR A 311 9.72 7.38 -11.16
C THR A 311 10.93 7.37 -10.24
N ASN A 312 11.60 8.50 -10.00
CA ASN A 312 12.80 8.56 -9.17
C ASN A 312 12.48 8.87 -7.71
N LYS A 313 12.94 8.03 -6.78
CA LYS A 313 12.75 8.23 -5.33
C LYS A 313 13.54 9.43 -4.78
N GLU A 314 14.69 9.74 -5.38
CA GLU A 314 15.66 10.70 -4.86
C GLU A 314 15.73 11.98 -5.70
N TYR A 315 14.75 12.24 -6.54
CA TYR A 315 14.79 13.42 -7.40
C TYR A 315 14.69 14.71 -6.56
N THR A 316 15.77 15.43 -6.46
CA THR A 316 15.83 16.79 -5.90
C THR A 316 15.36 17.79 -6.95
N PHE A 317 14.35 18.57 -6.60
CA PHE A 317 13.66 19.45 -7.54
C PHE A 317 14.21 20.87 -7.53
N PRO A 318 14.24 21.56 -8.68
CA PRO A 318 14.30 23.01 -8.70
C PRO A 318 12.91 23.55 -8.29
N TYR A 319 12.70 23.73 -6.99
CA TYR A 319 11.49 24.41 -6.47
C TYR A 319 11.59 25.94 -6.54
N GLU A 320 12.70 26.45 -7.03
CA GLU A 320 13.03 27.88 -7.06
C GLU A 320 11.96 28.73 -7.77
N ASP A 321 11.20 28.13 -8.68
CA ASP A 321 10.15 28.80 -9.44
C ASP A 321 8.73 28.62 -8.88
N ILE A 322 8.53 27.87 -7.80
CA ILE A 322 7.20 27.59 -7.23
C ILE A 322 7.08 28.30 -5.88
N SER A 323 6.19 29.28 -5.79
CA SER A 323 5.94 29.97 -4.51
C SER A 323 5.15 29.10 -3.54
N LEU A 324 5.36 29.31 -2.24
CA LEU A 324 4.62 28.62 -1.17
C LEU A 324 3.11 28.84 -1.31
N ASP A 325 2.66 30.01 -1.75
CA ASP A 325 1.24 30.30 -1.97
C ASP A 325 0.60 29.41 -3.05
N VAL A 326 1.36 29.01 -4.06
CA VAL A 326 0.89 28.05 -5.06
C VAL A 326 0.70 26.68 -4.43
N ILE A 327 1.65 26.24 -3.61
CA ILE A 327 1.60 24.96 -2.90
C ILE A 327 0.42 24.94 -1.94
N VAL A 328 0.19 26.00 -1.17
CA VAL A 328 -0.95 26.14 -0.24
C VAL A 328 -2.28 26.02 -0.97
N ARG A 329 -2.44 26.64 -2.15
CA ARG A 329 -3.67 26.48 -2.95
C ARG A 329 -3.91 25.02 -3.40
N TYR A 330 -2.86 24.29 -3.75
CA TYR A 330 -2.99 22.86 -4.00
C TYR A 330 -3.30 22.07 -2.74
N PHE A 331 -2.74 22.47 -1.61
CA PHE A 331 -3.01 21.83 -0.33
C PHE A 331 -4.47 21.97 0.08
N GLU A 332 -5.06 23.17 -0.05
CA GLU A 332 -6.49 23.37 0.16
C GLU A 332 -7.34 22.50 -0.80
N ALA A 333 -6.94 22.40 -2.07
CA ALA A 333 -7.58 21.51 -3.02
C ALA A 333 -7.42 20.02 -2.62
N TYR A 334 -6.26 19.63 -2.10
CA TYR A 334 -6.00 18.26 -1.64
C TYR A 334 -6.88 17.86 -0.45
N LYS A 335 -7.05 18.73 0.53
CA LYS A 335 -7.98 18.49 1.66
C LYS A 335 -9.41 18.25 1.18
N ARG A 336 -9.86 18.97 0.16
CA ARG A 336 -11.21 18.80 -0.44
C ARG A 336 -11.41 17.47 -1.16
N LEU A 337 -10.35 16.75 -1.53
CA LEU A 337 -10.49 15.40 -2.09
C LEU A 337 -11.07 14.40 -1.08
N ASN A 338 -11.02 14.71 0.21
CA ASN A 338 -11.54 13.91 1.32
C ASN A 338 -11.10 12.44 1.23
N LEU A 339 -9.79 12.23 1.08
CA LEU A 339 -9.22 10.89 0.94
C LEU A 339 -9.09 10.22 2.31
N THR A 340 -9.39 8.94 2.36
CA THR A 340 -9.33 8.13 3.60
C THR A 340 -7.90 7.82 4.07
N LYS A 341 -6.92 8.06 3.21
CA LYS A 341 -5.49 7.78 3.48
C LYS A 341 -4.62 8.87 2.88
N THR A 342 -3.55 9.23 3.58
CA THR A 342 -2.41 9.94 3.00
C THR A 342 -1.50 8.96 2.26
N PHE A 343 -0.79 9.47 1.27
CA PHE A 343 0.20 8.70 0.52
C PHE A 343 1.59 9.10 1.02
N GLU A 344 2.24 8.19 1.74
CA GLU A 344 3.53 8.44 2.41
C GLU A 344 4.73 7.90 1.62
N ALA A 345 4.46 7.27 0.50
CA ALA A 345 5.49 6.76 -0.38
C ALA A 345 5.05 6.89 -1.84
N ARG A 346 6.02 6.75 -2.73
CA ARG A 346 5.78 6.69 -4.16
C ARG A 346 4.77 5.59 -4.48
N GLN A 347 3.75 5.95 -5.26
CA GLN A 347 2.66 5.07 -5.67
C GLN A 347 2.88 4.47 -7.06
N GLU A 348 2.09 3.46 -7.38
CA GLU A 348 2.01 2.93 -8.75
C GLU A 348 1.37 3.95 -9.69
N ALA A 349 1.72 3.87 -10.97
CA ALA A 349 1.21 4.78 -12.01
C ALA A 349 -0.32 4.86 -12.06
N LYS A 350 -1.02 3.77 -11.74
CA LYS A 350 -2.50 3.74 -11.66
C LYS A 350 -3.07 4.69 -10.59
N VAL A 351 -2.33 4.90 -9.48
CA VAL A 351 -2.76 5.83 -8.42
C VAL A 351 -2.59 7.26 -8.91
N TYR A 352 -1.46 7.59 -9.50
CA TYR A 352 -1.22 8.91 -10.06
C TYR A 352 -2.20 9.26 -11.18
N ALA A 353 -2.64 8.27 -11.96
CA ALA A 353 -3.59 8.46 -13.07
C ALA A 353 -4.97 8.98 -12.64
N TRP A 354 -5.39 8.76 -11.40
CA TRP A 354 -6.62 9.34 -10.89
C TRP A 354 -6.37 10.47 -9.89
N LEU A 355 -5.30 10.40 -9.10
CA LEU A 355 -5.03 11.35 -8.02
C LEU A 355 -4.61 12.73 -8.55
N ILE A 356 -3.65 12.75 -9.47
CA ILE A 356 -3.11 14.01 -10.03
C ILE A 356 -4.17 14.79 -10.82
N PRO A 357 -4.96 14.18 -11.73
CA PRO A 357 -6.05 14.90 -12.38
C PRO A 357 -7.15 15.36 -11.41
N SER A 358 -7.47 14.57 -10.39
CA SER A 358 -8.43 14.96 -9.35
C SER A 358 -7.96 16.17 -8.55
N LEU A 359 -6.67 16.23 -8.22
CA LEU A 359 -6.06 17.39 -7.56
C LEU A 359 -6.10 18.63 -8.47
N SER A 360 -5.75 18.47 -9.76
CA SER A 360 -5.86 19.54 -10.75
C SER A 360 -7.28 20.08 -10.88
N TYR A 361 -8.27 19.18 -10.92
CA TYR A 361 -9.68 19.52 -10.94
C TYR A 361 -10.10 20.32 -9.69
N ALA A 362 -9.82 19.80 -8.50
CA ALA A 362 -10.19 20.46 -7.25
C ALA A 362 -9.52 21.84 -7.09
N LYS A 363 -8.29 22.01 -7.60
CA LYS A 363 -7.63 23.32 -7.64
C LYS A 363 -8.28 24.27 -8.66
N LYS A 364 -8.68 23.75 -9.85
CA LYS A 364 -9.29 24.57 -10.89
C LYS A 364 -10.68 25.07 -10.49
N PHE A 365 -11.48 24.24 -9.85
CA PHE A 365 -12.85 24.53 -9.46
C PHE A 365 -12.95 24.64 -7.92
N GLU A 366 -12.51 25.78 -7.38
CA GLU A 366 -12.49 26.03 -5.92
C GLU A 366 -13.91 25.94 -5.30
N ASN A 367 -14.96 26.23 -6.06
CA ASN A 367 -16.35 26.18 -5.63
C ASN A 367 -17.06 24.85 -5.94
N ALA A 368 -16.36 23.83 -6.47
CA ALA A 368 -16.96 22.52 -6.73
C ALA A 368 -17.45 21.88 -5.42
N THR A 369 -18.62 21.26 -5.46
CA THR A 369 -19.20 20.54 -4.32
C THR A 369 -18.41 19.24 -4.04
N GLU A 370 -18.60 18.67 -2.86
CA GLU A 370 -18.00 17.37 -2.52
C GLU A 370 -18.48 16.26 -3.48
N GLU A 371 -19.77 16.27 -3.85
CA GLU A 371 -20.31 15.31 -4.80
C GLU A 371 -19.67 15.41 -6.18
N GLU A 372 -19.44 16.62 -6.69
CA GLU A 372 -18.77 16.85 -7.97
C GLU A 372 -17.31 16.36 -7.94
N ILE A 373 -16.59 16.64 -6.85
CA ILE A 373 -15.21 16.15 -6.65
C ILE A 373 -15.20 14.62 -6.61
N GLN A 374 -16.10 14.00 -5.85
CA GLN A 374 -16.16 12.55 -5.74
C GLN A 374 -16.59 11.88 -7.05
N ALA A 375 -17.44 12.51 -7.86
CA ALA A 375 -17.79 12.02 -9.19
C ALA A 375 -16.59 11.97 -10.12
N VAL A 376 -15.77 13.00 -10.14
CA VAL A 376 -14.52 13.06 -10.93
C VAL A 376 -13.48 12.05 -10.44
N ILE A 377 -13.27 11.96 -9.12
CA ILE A 377 -12.39 10.94 -8.52
C ILE A 377 -12.84 9.54 -8.91
N HIS A 378 -14.15 9.29 -8.82
CA HIS A 378 -14.71 7.99 -9.18
C HIS A 378 -14.50 7.67 -10.66
N ALA A 379 -14.76 8.61 -11.56
CA ALA A 379 -14.56 8.43 -12.99
C ALA A 379 -13.11 8.07 -13.33
N PHE A 380 -12.13 8.82 -12.80
CA PHE A 380 -10.72 8.52 -13.00
C PHE A 380 -10.30 7.20 -12.35
N LYS A 381 -10.68 6.92 -11.10
CA LYS A 381 -10.41 5.64 -10.45
C LYS A 381 -11.00 4.47 -11.23
N ASN A 382 -12.20 4.64 -11.76
CA ASN A 382 -12.87 3.58 -12.49
C ASN A 382 -12.17 3.26 -13.82
N THR A 383 -11.69 4.27 -14.55
CA THR A 383 -10.95 4.06 -15.79
C THR A 383 -9.64 3.31 -15.56
N THR A 384 -8.98 3.47 -14.40
CA THR A 384 -7.74 2.74 -14.07
C THR A 384 -7.95 1.24 -13.83
N LYS A 385 -9.19 0.77 -13.63
CA LYS A 385 -9.48 -0.65 -13.41
C LYS A 385 -9.33 -1.46 -14.70
N TYR A 386 -9.73 -0.91 -15.83
CA TYR A 386 -9.81 -1.63 -17.10
C TYR A 386 -8.79 -1.16 -18.16
N ARG A 387 -7.88 -0.24 -17.78
CA ARG A 387 -6.88 0.33 -18.69
C ARG A 387 -5.47 0.04 -18.20
N ASN A 388 -4.57 -0.24 -19.15
CA ASN A 388 -3.16 -0.40 -18.90
C ASN A 388 -2.37 0.86 -19.27
N ASP A 389 -2.92 1.71 -20.16
CA ASP A 389 -2.39 3.02 -20.52
C ASP A 389 -3.11 4.08 -19.67
N TYR A 390 -2.43 4.67 -18.75
CA TYR A 390 -3.07 5.55 -17.77
C TYR A 390 -3.33 6.98 -18.26
N LYS A 391 -2.84 7.35 -19.45
CA LYS A 391 -3.14 8.61 -20.16
C LYS A 391 -3.24 9.85 -19.26
N LEU A 392 -2.24 10.04 -18.39
CA LEU A 392 -2.25 11.14 -17.41
C LEU A 392 -2.24 12.51 -18.09
N LYS A 393 -1.53 12.65 -19.21
CA LYS A 393 -1.50 13.89 -19.98
C LYS A 393 -2.89 14.23 -20.54
N GLU A 394 -3.55 13.26 -21.15
CA GLU A 394 -4.89 13.42 -21.72
C GLU A 394 -5.94 13.73 -20.65
N ALA A 395 -5.81 13.10 -19.46
CA ALA A 395 -6.67 13.41 -18.31
C ALA A 395 -6.51 14.88 -17.86
N LEU A 396 -5.28 15.39 -17.81
CA LEU A 396 -5.03 16.80 -17.47
C LEU A 396 -5.55 17.75 -18.54
N THR A 397 -5.37 17.42 -19.82
CA THR A 397 -5.92 18.21 -20.94
C THR A 397 -7.45 18.25 -20.87
N LEU A 398 -8.10 17.13 -20.54
CA LEU A 398 -9.55 17.07 -20.35
C LEU A 398 -10.01 17.97 -19.18
N ILE A 399 -9.29 17.99 -18.05
CA ILE A 399 -9.59 18.91 -16.94
C ILE A 399 -9.38 20.37 -17.37
N ASP A 400 -8.30 20.68 -18.09
CA ASP A 400 -8.02 22.05 -18.51
C ASP A 400 -9.07 22.59 -19.48
N SER A 401 -9.70 21.76 -20.32
CA SER A 401 -10.77 22.15 -21.26
C SER A 401 -12.16 22.34 -20.61
N MET A 402 -12.40 21.83 -19.40
CA MET A 402 -13.68 21.99 -18.70
C MET A 402 -14.01 23.46 -18.41
N GLN A 403 -15.27 23.83 -18.60
CA GLN A 403 -15.77 25.20 -18.35
C GLN A 403 -16.53 25.34 -17.02
N ASN A 404 -17.06 24.24 -16.49
CA ASN A 404 -17.78 24.21 -15.22
C ASN A 404 -17.46 22.89 -14.46
N PRO A 405 -17.76 22.80 -13.15
CA PRO A 405 -17.39 21.65 -12.34
C PRO A 405 -18.19 20.38 -12.62
N ASP A 406 -19.39 20.46 -13.22
CA ASP A 406 -20.17 19.25 -13.50
C ASP A 406 -19.43 18.33 -14.48
N ILE A 407 -19.29 17.04 -14.13
CA ILE A 407 -18.64 16.02 -14.95
C ILE A 407 -19.31 15.88 -16.34
N LEU A 408 -20.58 16.22 -16.49
CA LEU A 408 -21.26 16.22 -17.78
C LEU A 408 -20.68 17.25 -18.76
N SER A 409 -19.94 18.25 -18.28
CA SER A 409 -19.22 19.19 -19.14
C SER A 409 -18.13 18.52 -20.00
N TRP A 410 -17.66 17.33 -19.62
CA TRP A 410 -16.75 16.54 -20.47
C TRP A 410 -17.35 16.18 -21.82
N LEU A 411 -18.68 16.03 -21.92
CA LEU A 411 -19.37 15.76 -23.19
C LEU A 411 -19.29 16.93 -24.19
N VAL A 412 -18.98 18.14 -23.73
CA VAL A 412 -18.74 19.31 -24.60
C VAL A 412 -17.28 19.32 -25.10
N CYS A 413 -16.36 18.77 -24.31
CA CYS A 413 -14.92 18.63 -24.64
C CYS A 413 -14.69 17.34 -25.44
N THR A 414 -15.33 17.20 -26.59
CA THR A 414 -15.45 15.92 -27.32
C THR A 414 -14.09 15.37 -27.79
N GLU A 415 -13.19 16.22 -28.23
CA GLU A 415 -11.86 15.79 -28.71
C GLU A 415 -11.00 15.28 -27.55
N GLU A 416 -10.95 16.01 -26.45
CA GLU A 416 -10.17 15.67 -25.26
C GLU A 416 -10.74 14.43 -24.59
N LEU A 417 -12.09 14.35 -24.48
CA LEU A 417 -12.76 13.17 -23.93
C LEU A 417 -12.48 11.93 -24.79
N ASN A 418 -12.57 12.00 -26.11
CA ASN A 418 -12.24 10.88 -26.99
C ASN A 418 -10.76 10.50 -26.93
N SER A 419 -9.88 11.48 -26.80
CA SER A 419 -8.44 11.23 -26.60
C SER A 419 -8.17 10.48 -25.31
N TYR A 420 -8.85 10.85 -24.22
CA TYR A 420 -8.78 10.17 -22.93
C TYR A 420 -9.52 8.83 -22.96
N ASP A 421 -10.79 8.81 -23.35
CA ASP A 421 -11.68 7.64 -23.35
C ASP A 421 -11.80 6.99 -24.74
N ASN A 422 -10.68 6.42 -25.22
CA ASN A 422 -10.62 5.81 -26.56
C ASN A 422 -11.52 4.56 -26.74
N ARG A 423 -12.08 4.01 -25.66
CA ARG A 423 -13.03 2.89 -25.71
C ARG A 423 -14.50 3.35 -25.69
N GLY A 424 -14.77 4.61 -25.44
CA GLY A 424 -16.10 5.17 -25.35
C GLY A 424 -16.92 4.73 -24.13
N GLU A 425 -16.32 4.06 -23.16
CA GLU A 425 -17.01 3.55 -21.96
C GLU A 425 -17.50 4.69 -21.08
N LEU A 426 -16.63 5.67 -20.79
CA LEU A 426 -16.97 6.84 -20.00
C LEU A 426 -17.97 7.73 -20.72
N SER A 427 -17.74 8.00 -22.02
CA SER A 427 -18.67 8.76 -22.88
C SER A 427 -20.06 8.16 -22.88
N LYS A 428 -20.17 6.83 -23.00
CA LYS A 428 -21.45 6.12 -22.96
C LYS A 428 -22.20 6.36 -21.65
N LYS A 429 -21.51 6.23 -20.51
CA LYS A 429 -22.08 6.46 -19.17
C LYS A 429 -22.58 7.88 -19.01
N LEU A 430 -21.77 8.87 -19.38
CA LEU A 430 -22.12 10.28 -19.27
C LEU A 430 -23.29 10.65 -20.19
N ASN A 431 -23.36 10.09 -21.39
CA ASN A 431 -24.52 10.31 -22.28
C ASN A 431 -25.82 9.71 -21.72
N VAL A 432 -25.77 8.51 -21.13
CA VAL A 432 -26.95 7.94 -20.46
C VAL A 432 -27.42 8.83 -19.32
N ILE A 433 -26.50 9.34 -18.49
CA ILE A 433 -26.86 10.26 -17.39
C ILE A 433 -27.46 11.55 -17.94
N LYS A 434 -26.88 12.14 -19.01
CA LYS A 434 -27.37 13.36 -19.65
C LYS A 434 -28.78 13.19 -20.21
N GLU A 435 -29.03 12.11 -20.95
CA GLU A 435 -30.35 11.83 -21.52
C GLU A 435 -31.42 11.50 -20.46
N ASN A 436 -31.01 11.08 -19.25
CA ASN A 436 -31.90 10.72 -18.15
C ASN A 436 -31.66 11.60 -16.91
N ILE A 437 -31.49 12.89 -17.10
CA ILE A 437 -31.08 13.83 -16.06
C ILE A 437 -31.97 13.82 -14.81
N ASN A 438 -33.26 13.59 -14.97
CA ASN A 438 -34.25 13.51 -13.89
C ASN A 438 -34.02 12.30 -12.95
N GLN A 439 -33.28 11.30 -13.39
CA GLN A 439 -32.91 10.11 -12.62
C GLN A 439 -31.39 10.03 -12.35
N ARG A 440 -30.66 11.14 -12.55
CA ARG A 440 -29.19 11.20 -12.47
C ARG A 440 -28.65 10.47 -11.25
N HIS A 441 -29.07 10.88 -10.06
CA HIS A 441 -28.57 10.32 -8.81
C HIS A 441 -28.77 8.80 -8.71
N GLN A 442 -29.93 8.30 -9.13
CA GLN A 442 -30.25 6.87 -9.09
C GLN A 442 -29.39 6.07 -10.08
N ILE A 443 -29.15 6.63 -11.28
CA ILE A 443 -28.30 6.04 -12.31
C ILE A 443 -26.83 6.01 -11.85
N GLU A 444 -26.32 7.11 -11.30
CA GLU A 444 -24.97 7.19 -10.77
C GLU A 444 -24.73 6.15 -9.65
N LEU A 445 -25.67 5.97 -8.74
CA LEU A 445 -25.61 4.93 -7.70
C LEU A 445 -25.60 3.52 -8.30
N ALA A 446 -26.49 3.22 -9.24
CA ALA A 446 -26.55 1.92 -9.89
C ALA A 446 -25.28 1.62 -10.70
N PHE A 447 -24.73 2.61 -11.40
CA PHE A 447 -23.49 2.47 -12.13
C PHE A 447 -22.31 2.21 -11.18
N LYS A 448 -22.19 3.00 -10.11
CA LYS A 448 -21.13 2.86 -9.10
C LYS A 448 -21.14 1.46 -8.46
N GLU A 449 -22.33 0.92 -8.19
CA GLU A 449 -22.49 -0.42 -7.65
C GLU A 449 -22.00 -1.48 -8.66
N ALA A 450 -22.47 -1.42 -9.89
CA ALA A 450 -22.09 -2.35 -10.94
C ALA A 450 -20.60 -2.27 -11.31
N GLU A 451 -20.03 -1.07 -11.36
CA GLU A 451 -18.60 -0.85 -11.61
C GLU A 451 -17.68 -1.43 -10.53
N GLY A 452 -18.20 -1.59 -9.31
CA GLY A 452 -17.50 -2.23 -8.21
C GLY A 452 -17.46 -3.74 -8.29
N HIS A 453 -18.35 -4.36 -9.05
CA HIS A 453 -18.49 -5.81 -9.16
C HIS A 453 -17.37 -6.44 -9.97
N GLY A 454 -16.81 -7.56 -9.50
CA GLY A 454 -15.65 -8.22 -10.09
C GLY A 454 -15.77 -8.60 -11.56
N VAL A 455 -16.95 -9.03 -12.00
CA VAL A 455 -17.21 -9.39 -13.41
C VAL A 455 -17.27 -8.16 -14.31
N TRP A 456 -17.86 -7.07 -13.87
CA TRP A 456 -17.95 -5.84 -14.66
C TRP A 456 -16.71 -4.97 -14.55
N HIS A 457 -16.09 -4.94 -13.39
CA HIS A 457 -14.77 -4.33 -13.12
C HIS A 457 -14.56 -2.98 -13.83
N GLY A 458 -15.50 -2.07 -13.63
CA GLY A 458 -15.42 -0.72 -14.19
C GLY A 458 -16.03 -0.54 -15.58
N GLU A 459 -16.18 -1.59 -16.37
CA GLU A 459 -16.80 -1.53 -17.71
C GLU A 459 -18.22 -2.11 -17.67
N ILE A 460 -19.21 -1.25 -17.64
CA ILE A 460 -20.65 -1.60 -17.60
C ILE A 460 -21.38 -1.31 -18.92
N GLY A 461 -20.64 -0.91 -19.95
CA GLY A 461 -21.20 -0.56 -21.26
C GLY A 461 -22.06 -1.68 -21.86
N MET A 462 -21.69 -2.95 -21.62
CA MET A 462 -22.47 -4.10 -22.04
C MET A 462 -23.84 -4.16 -21.35
N LEU A 463 -23.91 -3.91 -20.03
CA LEU A 463 -25.16 -3.83 -19.28
C LEU A 463 -26.03 -2.66 -19.76
N ILE A 464 -25.41 -1.52 -20.08
CA ILE A 464 -26.09 -0.35 -20.64
C ILE A 464 -26.73 -0.70 -22.00
N ASP A 465 -25.98 -1.36 -22.89
CA ASP A 465 -26.49 -1.75 -24.20
C ASP A 465 -27.67 -2.71 -24.09
N TRP A 466 -27.62 -3.68 -23.20
CA TRP A 466 -28.69 -4.62 -22.93
C TRP A 466 -29.92 -3.99 -22.25
N ALA A 467 -29.71 -2.87 -21.54
CA ALA A 467 -30.78 -2.09 -20.90
C ALA A 467 -31.42 -1.04 -21.83
N GLY A 468 -31.11 -1.05 -23.13
CA GLY A 468 -31.68 -0.18 -24.14
C GLY A 468 -30.70 0.81 -24.78
N GLY A 469 -29.42 0.77 -24.37
CA GLY A 469 -28.40 1.69 -24.88
C GLY A 469 -28.60 3.14 -24.40
N ILE A 470 -27.96 4.10 -25.06
CA ILE A 470 -28.01 5.51 -24.66
C ILE A 470 -29.41 6.09 -24.80
N ASN A 471 -30.09 5.86 -25.96
CA ASN A 471 -31.32 6.54 -26.34
C ASN A 471 -32.57 5.95 -25.70
N GLN A 472 -32.53 4.68 -25.30
CA GLN A 472 -33.68 3.95 -24.74
C GLN A 472 -33.30 3.25 -23.44
N PHE A 473 -32.46 3.90 -22.63
CA PHE A 473 -32.02 3.33 -21.38
C PHE A 473 -33.15 3.19 -20.36
N HIS A 474 -33.27 2.00 -19.81
CA HIS A 474 -34.21 1.70 -18.73
C HIS A 474 -33.47 1.29 -17.46
N LEU A 475 -33.45 2.14 -16.43
CA LEU A 475 -32.77 1.90 -15.16
C LEU A 475 -33.20 0.58 -14.50
N SER A 476 -34.52 0.26 -14.54
CA SER A 476 -35.05 -0.99 -13.97
C SER A 476 -34.48 -2.23 -14.68
N ALA A 477 -34.32 -2.18 -15.99
CA ALA A 477 -33.75 -3.27 -16.77
C ALA A 477 -32.22 -3.42 -16.45
N PHE A 478 -31.51 -2.32 -16.33
CA PHE A 478 -30.09 -2.32 -15.92
C PHE A 478 -29.90 -2.96 -14.54
N ILE A 479 -30.68 -2.52 -13.55
CA ILE A 479 -30.63 -3.06 -12.17
C ILE A 479 -30.99 -4.55 -12.18
N SER A 480 -32.00 -4.96 -12.94
CA SER A 480 -32.39 -6.37 -13.06
C SER A 480 -31.23 -7.24 -13.61
N LEU A 481 -30.57 -6.80 -14.69
CA LEU A 481 -29.44 -7.51 -15.29
C LEU A 481 -28.23 -7.56 -14.36
N TYR A 482 -27.97 -6.46 -13.64
CA TYR A 482 -26.92 -6.42 -12.63
C TYR A 482 -27.21 -7.40 -11.48
N ASN A 483 -28.42 -7.41 -10.93
CA ASN A 483 -28.82 -8.32 -9.86
C ASN A 483 -28.70 -9.80 -10.28
N LYS A 484 -28.99 -10.12 -11.54
CA LYS A 484 -28.77 -11.46 -12.10
C LYS A 484 -27.28 -11.81 -12.16
N SER A 485 -26.42 -10.84 -12.45
CA SER A 485 -24.96 -11.04 -12.36
C SER A 485 -24.51 -11.29 -10.93
N VAL A 486 -25.07 -10.57 -9.95
CA VAL A 486 -24.82 -10.81 -8.52
C VAL A 486 -25.28 -12.21 -8.10
N MET A 487 -26.42 -12.64 -8.59
CA MET A 487 -26.91 -14.01 -8.33
C MET A 487 -25.94 -15.09 -8.86
N LEU A 488 -25.33 -14.88 -10.04
CA LEU A 488 -24.39 -15.80 -10.63
C LEU A 488 -23.01 -15.79 -9.95
N PHE A 489 -22.48 -14.62 -9.68
CA PHE A 489 -21.09 -14.41 -9.29
C PHE A 489 -20.88 -13.94 -7.86
N GLY A 490 -21.96 -13.80 -7.09
CA GLY A 490 -21.91 -13.24 -5.75
C GLY A 490 -21.99 -11.72 -5.73
N ASN A 491 -21.97 -11.14 -4.53
CA ASN A 491 -21.95 -9.70 -4.34
C ASN A 491 -20.58 -9.09 -4.75
N LYS A 492 -20.41 -7.80 -4.52
CA LYS A 492 -19.18 -7.08 -4.86
C LYS A 492 -17.92 -7.68 -4.23
N GLU A 493 -17.99 -8.10 -2.99
CA GLU A 493 -16.84 -8.68 -2.26
C GLU A 493 -16.55 -10.11 -2.76
N GLU A 494 -17.58 -10.93 -2.87
CA GLU A 494 -17.49 -12.31 -3.35
C GLU A 494 -17.01 -12.37 -4.80
N SER A 495 -17.50 -11.50 -5.68
CA SER A 495 -17.13 -11.47 -7.10
C SER A 495 -15.68 -11.08 -7.37
N ASN A 496 -15.02 -10.42 -6.41
CA ASN A 496 -13.59 -10.08 -6.47
C ASN A 496 -12.69 -11.14 -5.82
N SER A 497 -13.28 -12.20 -5.24
CA SER A 497 -12.52 -13.30 -4.65
C SER A 497 -12.01 -14.30 -5.70
N ASP A 498 -10.97 -15.04 -5.35
CA ASP A 498 -10.38 -16.07 -6.22
C ASP A 498 -11.35 -17.25 -6.53
N ASN A 499 -12.47 -17.36 -5.81
CA ASN A 499 -13.46 -18.43 -5.93
C ASN A 499 -14.88 -17.89 -6.17
N CYS A 500 -15.01 -16.79 -6.92
CA CYS A 500 -16.29 -16.12 -7.16
C CYS A 500 -17.31 -16.99 -7.91
N ILE A 501 -16.87 -17.97 -8.73
CA ILE A 501 -17.79 -18.82 -9.50
C ILE A 501 -18.11 -20.08 -8.71
N ARG A 502 -19.34 -20.19 -8.23
CA ARG A 502 -19.85 -21.37 -7.55
C ARG A 502 -19.96 -22.57 -8.49
N PRO A 503 -19.87 -23.83 -7.99
CA PRO A 503 -19.96 -25.05 -8.81
C PRO A 503 -21.18 -25.12 -9.69
N GLU A 504 -22.35 -24.73 -9.18
CA GLU A 504 -23.62 -24.74 -9.91
C GLU A 504 -23.60 -23.74 -11.07
N VAL A 505 -23.03 -22.55 -10.86
CA VAL A 505 -22.89 -21.51 -11.87
C VAL A 505 -21.93 -21.95 -12.97
N LEU A 506 -20.79 -22.56 -12.64
CA LEU A 506 -19.89 -23.08 -13.67
C LEU A 506 -20.57 -24.15 -14.52
N ARG A 507 -21.28 -25.09 -13.91
CA ARG A 507 -22.03 -26.13 -14.63
C ARG A 507 -23.07 -25.52 -15.57
N LEU A 508 -23.76 -24.45 -15.13
CA LEU A 508 -24.68 -23.69 -15.97
C LEU A 508 -23.95 -23.02 -17.15
N LEU A 509 -22.82 -22.36 -16.91
CA LEU A 509 -22.01 -21.73 -17.97
C LEU A 509 -21.51 -22.78 -18.97
N LEU A 510 -21.10 -23.97 -18.52
CA LEU A 510 -20.73 -25.10 -19.36
C LEU A 510 -21.91 -25.60 -20.22
N SER A 511 -23.15 -25.62 -19.68
CA SER A 511 -24.35 -26.04 -20.44
C SER A 511 -24.67 -25.10 -21.62
N TYR A 512 -24.37 -23.82 -21.47
CA TYR A 512 -24.49 -22.82 -22.53
C TYR A 512 -23.24 -22.68 -23.41
N LYS A 513 -22.22 -23.51 -23.18
CA LYS A 513 -20.91 -23.44 -23.86
C LYS A 513 -20.24 -22.06 -23.75
N ILE A 514 -20.50 -21.34 -22.66
CA ILE A 514 -19.93 -20.02 -22.35
C ILE A 514 -18.57 -20.18 -21.67
N ALA A 515 -18.39 -21.21 -20.89
CA ALA A 515 -17.14 -21.51 -20.20
C ALA A 515 -16.59 -22.86 -20.62
N ASN A 516 -15.33 -23.08 -20.38
CA ASN A 516 -14.66 -24.38 -20.44
C ASN A 516 -13.75 -24.56 -19.21
N VAL A 517 -13.27 -25.76 -18.99
CA VAL A 517 -12.46 -26.05 -17.80
C VAL A 517 -11.10 -25.37 -17.84
N MET A 518 -10.56 -25.12 -19.02
CA MET A 518 -9.29 -24.42 -19.18
C MET A 518 -9.40 -22.95 -18.73
N MET A 519 -10.55 -22.34 -18.93
CA MET A 519 -10.84 -20.99 -18.43
C MET A 519 -10.89 -20.92 -16.92
N TRP A 520 -11.44 -21.94 -16.26
CA TRP A 520 -11.69 -21.93 -14.83
C TRP A 520 -10.51 -21.43 -14.02
N GLY A 521 -9.32 -21.93 -14.28
CA GLY A 521 -8.15 -21.55 -13.54
C GLY A 521 -7.58 -20.19 -13.89
N ARG A 522 -7.86 -19.65 -15.09
CA ARG A 522 -7.36 -18.35 -15.56
C ARG A 522 -8.27 -17.20 -15.15
N TYR A 523 -9.57 -17.38 -15.26
CA TYR A 523 -10.56 -16.30 -15.12
C TYR A 523 -11.14 -16.15 -13.72
N ILE A 524 -10.90 -17.07 -12.79
CA ILE A 524 -11.31 -16.90 -11.40
C ILE A 524 -10.48 -15.83 -10.67
N LYS A 525 -9.16 -15.76 -10.94
CA LYS A 525 -8.28 -14.79 -10.25
C LYS A 525 -8.49 -13.35 -10.68
N ASN A 526 -8.94 -13.13 -11.92
CA ASN A 526 -9.12 -11.82 -12.53
C ASN A 526 -10.51 -11.75 -13.18
N ALA A 527 -11.52 -11.97 -12.38
CA ALA A 527 -12.90 -12.21 -12.84
C ALA A 527 -13.46 -11.12 -13.79
N GLY A 528 -13.03 -9.84 -13.63
CA GLY A 528 -13.60 -8.74 -14.38
C GLY A 528 -13.18 -8.67 -15.85
N VAL A 529 -11.96 -8.22 -16.10
CA VAL A 529 -11.49 -7.90 -17.47
C VAL A 529 -11.37 -9.14 -18.33
N GLU A 530 -10.76 -10.21 -17.81
CA GLU A 530 -10.52 -11.44 -18.57
C GLU A 530 -11.83 -12.16 -18.92
N TRP A 531 -12.84 -12.09 -18.02
CA TRP A 531 -14.17 -12.65 -18.28
C TRP A 531 -14.86 -11.96 -19.44
N LYS A 532 -14.81 -10.64 -19.52
CA LYS A 532 -15.37 -9.88 -20.64
C LYS A 532 -14.62 -10.11 -21.93
N HIS A 533 -13.29 -10.14 -21.90
CA HIS A 533 -12.49 -10.49 -23.08
C HIS A 533 -12.89 -11.85 -23.65
N PHE A 534 -13.07 -12.85 -22.78
CA PHE A 534 -13.53 -14.15 -23.23
C PHE A 534 -14.89 -14.09 -23.92
N LEU A 535 -15.86 -13.35 -23.38
CA LEU A 535 -17.17 -13.22 -24.00
C LEU A 535 -17.09 -12.62 -25.42
N TYR A 536 -16.17 -11.66 -25.65
CA TYR A 536 -15.94 -11.07 -26.97
C TYR A 536 -15.17 -12.00 -27.90
N GLU A 537 -14.06 -12.55 -27.46
CA GLU A 537 -13.19 -13.44 -28.26
C GLU A 537 -13.92 -14.69 -28.74
N GLU A 538 -14.77 -15.27 -27.90
CA GLU A 538 -15.53 -16.48 -28.20
C GLU A 538 -16.93 -16.19 -28.78
N ASN A 539 -17.26 -14.95 -29.09
CA ASN A 539 -18.59 -14.51 -29.56
C ASN A 539 -19.75 -15.00 -28.64
N LYS A 540 -19.56 -14.93 -27.31
CA LYS A 540 -20.50 -15.41 -26.29
C LYS A 540 -21.38 -14.32 -25.69
N VAL A 541 -21.25 -13.06 -26.10
CA VAL A 541 -21.98 -11.92 -25.55
C VAL A 541 -23.48 -12.13 -25.60
N GLU A 542 -24.02 -12.48 -26.78
CA GLU A 542 -25.45 -12.73 -26.97
C GLU A 542 -25.95 -13.99 -26.23
N VAL A 543 -25.11 -15.02 -26.14
CA VAL A 543 -25.44 -16.25 -25.41
C VAL A 543 -25.52 -15.96 -23.92
N PHE A 544 -24.58 -15.16 -23.39
CA PHE A 544 -24.59 -14.76 -21.99
C PHE A 544 -25.76 -13.84 -21.64
N TYR A 545 -26.15 -12.94 -22.56
CA TYR A 545 -27.38 -12.13 -22.39
C TYR A 545 -28.63 -12.98 -22.30
N LYS A 546 -28.77 -13.97 -23.21
CA LYS A 546 -29.90 -14.93 -23.17
C LYS A 546 -29.91 -15.72 -21.88
N LEU A 547 -28.74 -16.17 -21.39
CA LEU A 547 -28.59 -16.84 -20.11
C LEU A 547 -29.11 -15.95 -18.97
N LEU A 548 -28.62 -14.70 -18.89
CA LEU A 548 -29.06 -13.73 -17.86
C LEU A 548 -30.58 -13.49 -17.91
N LYS A 549 -31.17 -13.42 -19.09
CA LYS A 549 -32.63 -13.27 -19.22
C LYS A 549 -33.41 -14.46 -18.66
N ASN A 550 -32.89 -15.68 -18.84
CA ASN A 550 -33.59 -16.91 -18.49
C ASN A 550 -33.45 -17.32 -17.02
N ILE A 551 -32.60 -16.64 -16.26
CA ILE A 551 -32.39 -16.93 -14.85
C ILE A 551 -33.13 -15.94 -14.00
N ASP A 552 -34.03 -16.40 -13.14
CA ASP A 552 -34.77 -15.56 -12.22
C ASP A 552 -34.49 -15.85 -10.74
N SER A 553 -33.95 -17.06 -10.43
CA SER A 553 -33.60 -17.47 -9.08
C SER A 553 -32.49 -18.54 -9.07
N VAL A 554 -31.97 -18.87 -7.90
CA VAL A 554 -31.01 -19.98 -7.71
C VAL A 554 -31.68 -21.32 -8.04
N GLU A 555 -32.98 -21.46 -7.73
CA GLU A 555 -33.77 -22.65 -8.08
C GLU A 555 -33.82 -22.86 -9.59
N SER A 556 -33.98 -21.79 -10.37
CA SER A 556 -33.99 -21.87 -11.85
C SER A 556 -32.66 -22.36 -12.43
N ILE A 557 -31.52 -22.14 -11.72
CA ILE A 557 -30.23 -22.73 -12.08
C ILE A 557 -30.26 -24.25 -11.88
N HIS A 558 -30.75 -24.70 -10.74
CA HIS A 558 -30.86 -26.14 -10.45
C HIS A 558 -31.80 -26.84 -11.44
N ASP A 559 -32.94 -26.24 -11.75
CA ASP A 559 -33.88 -26.80 -12.72
C ASP A 559 -33.26 -26.90 -14.11
N SER A 560 -32.55 -25.88 -14.56
CA SER A 560 -31.82 -25.88 -15.84
C SER A 560 -30.76 -26.98 -15.91
N LEU A 561 -30.06 -27.24 -14.81
CA LEU A 561 -29.06 -28.33 -14.73
C LEU A 561 -29.72 -29.70 -14.68
N ASN A 562 -30.85 -29.87 -13.98
CA ASN A 562 -31.58 -31.12 -13.86
C ASN A 562 -32.22 -31.53 -15.18
N THR A 563 -32.75 -30.58 -15.92
CA THR A 563 -33.42 -30.80 -17.22
C THR A 563 -32.47 -30.82 -18.42
N TYR A 564 -31.17 -30.59 -18.22
CA TYR A 564 -30.19 -30.58 -19.31
C TYR A 564 -30.00 -31.96 -19.91
N GLU A 565 -30.23 -32.12 -21.23
CA GLU A 565 -30.22 -33.45 -21.91
C GLU A 565 -29.22 -33.55 -23.06
N ASP A 566 -28.52 -32.48 -23.43
CA ASP A 566 -27.55 -32.52 -24.53
C ASP A 566 -26.32 -33.35 -24.18
N LYS A 567 -26.41 -34.67 -24.47
CA LYS A 567 -25.32 -35.62 -24.28
C LYS A 567 -24.15 -35.41 -25.25
N SER A 568 -24.32 -34.60 -26.31
CA SER A 568 -23.26 -34.27 -27.25
C SER A 568 -22.30 -33.20 -26.69
N ASN A 569 -22.72 -32.50 -25.67
CA ASN A 569 -21.85 -31.53 -25.01
C ASN A 569 -20.70 -32.28 -24.30
N PHE A 570 -19.47 -31.90 -24.64
CA PHE A 570 -18.26 -32.48 -24.02
C PHE A 570 -18.30 -32.49 -22.48
N TYR A 571 -18.85 -31.45 -21.86
CA TYR A 571 -18.94 -31.31 -20.42
C TYR A 571 -20.20 -31.93 -19.79
N TYR A 572 -20.98 -32.67 -20.55
CA TYR A 572 -22.24 -33.26 -20.06
C TYR A 572 -22.11 -33.99 -18.70
N PRO A 573 -21.08 -34.82 -18.45
CA PRO A 573 -20.94 -35.51 -17.15
C PRO A 573 -20.81 -34.52 -15.98
N ILE A 574 -20.09 -33.42 -16.19
CA ILE A 574 -19.85 -32.38 -15.17
C ILE A 574 -21.14 -31.57 -14.96
N ILE A 575 -21.84 -31.25 -16.04
CA ILE A 575 -23.11 -30.51 -15.98
C ILE A 575 -24.12 -31.31 -15.15
N LYS A 576 -24.16 -32.61 -15.29
CA LYS A 576 -25.10 -33.50 -14.58
C LYS A 576 -24.69 -33.79 -13.14
N ASP A 577 -23.40 -33.95 -12.83
CA ASP A 577 -22.94 -34.38 -11.52
C ASP A 577 -21.79 -33.47 -11.00
N LYS A 578 -22.07 -32.73 -9.92
CA LYS A 578 -21.13 -31.79 -9.30
C LYS A 578 -19.87 -32.44 -8.71
N LYS A 579 -19.91 -33.75 -8.41
CA LYS A 579 -18.73 -34.45 -7.83
C LYS A 579 -17.49 -34.37 -8.72
N TRP A 580 -17.68 -34.15 -10.03
CA TRP A 580 -16.59 -34.01 -10.99
C TRP A 580 -15.92 -32.61 -10.96
N LEU A 581 -16.51 -31.69 -10.24
CA LEU A 581 -15.87 -30.40 -9.93
C LEU A 581 -15.10 -30.57 -8.62
N ALA A 582 -13.83 -30.86 -8.67
CA ALA A 582 -13.02 -31.03 -7.48
C ALA A 582 -13.01 -29.72 -6.65
N HIS A 583 -13.19 -29.84 -5.34
CA HIS A 583 -13.00 -28.78 -4.36
C HIS A 583 -11.53 -28.48 -4.07
N SER A 584 -10.60 -28.97 -4.88
CA SER A 584 -9.17 -28.81 -4.67
C SER A 584 -8.74 -27.37 -4.92
N TRP A 585 -7.81 -26.89 -4.09
CA TRP A 585 -7.13 -25.60 -4.21
C TRP A 585 -6.21 -25.53 -5.43
N TYR A 586 -5.94 -26.66 -6.07
CA TYR A 586 -5.01 -26.77 -7.18
C TYR A 586 -5.73 -26.64 -8.52
N ARG A 587 -5.34 -25.61 -9.24
CA ARG A 587 -5.86 -25.21 -10.55
C ARG A 587 -5.86 -26.37 -11.57
N ASP A 588 -4.81 -27.17 -11.57
CA ASP A 588 -4.59 -28.20 -12.56
C ASP A 588 -5.38 -29.49 -12.27
N ILE A 589 -5.62 -29.81 -11.01
CA ILE A 589 -6.47 -30.94 -10.61
C ILE A 589 -7.92 -30.77 -11.08
N ARG A 590 -8.47 -29.55 -11.04
CA ARG A 590 -9.83 -29.29 -11.52
C ARG A 590 -9.97 -29.59 -13.02
N LYS A 591 -9.00 -29.18 -13.81
CA LYS A 591 -8.93 -29.48 -15.24
C LYS A 591 -8.89 -31.00 -15.47
N ILE A 592 -7.99 -31.66 -14.78
CA ILE A 592 -7.76 -33.09 -14.89
C ILE A 592 -9.01 -33.90 -14.48
N ASN A 593 -9.68 -33.53 -13.38
CA ASN A 593 -10.94 -34.17 -12.97
C ASN A 593 -12.06 -34.05 -14.00
N THR A 594 -12.10 -32.95 -14.73
CA THR A 594 -13.05 -32.76 -15.82
C THR A 594 -12.79 -33.73 -16.95
N TYR A 595 -11.53 -33.87 -17.36
CA TYR A 595 -11.16 -34.85 -18.38
C TYR A 595 -11.43 -36.30 -17.91
N LEU A 596 -11.17 -36.61 -16.65
CA LEU A 596 -11.49 -37.88 -16.07
C LEU A 596 -12.98 -38.18 -16.14
N ALA A 597 -13.84 -37.20 -15.82
CA ALA A 597 -15.29 -37.37 -15.91
C ALA A 597 -15.75 -37.69 -17.34
N VAL A 598 -15.17 -37.01 -18.33
CA VAL A 598 -15.49 -37.28 -19.75
C VAL A 598 -14.96 -38.65 -20.20
N ILE A 599 -13.73 -38.97 -19.83
CA ILE A 599 -13.14 -40.29 -20.13
C ILE A 599 -14.00 -41.42 -19.50
N LYS A 600 -14.34 -41.30 -18.23
CA LYS A 600 -15.20 -42.28 -17.53
C LYS A 600 -16.56 -42.43 -18.19
N ASN A 601 -17.20 -41.33 -18.57
CA ASN A 601 -18.49 -41.34 -19.24
C ASN A 601 -18.40 -42.03 -20.61
N ARG A 602 -17.36 -41.78 -21.41
CA ARG A 602 -17.14 -42.46 -22.71
C ARG A 602 -16.81 -43.91 -22.52
N CYS A 603 -16.00 -44.29 -21.53
CA CYS A 603 -15.65 -45.66 -21.26
C CYS A 603 -16.83 -46.50 -20.71
N GLN A 604 -17.69 -45.95 -19.87
CA GLN A 604 -18.86 -46.66 -19.30
C GLN A 604 -19.90 -47.08 -20.35
N GLN A 605 -19.87 -46.51 -21.55
CA GLN A 605 -20.78 -46.84 -22.64
C GLN A 605 -20.36 -48.09 -23.42
N LYS A 606 -19.21 -48.71 -23.14
CA LYS A 606 -18.66 -49.86 -23.87
C LYS A 606 -18.35 -51.01 -22.93
N GLU A 607 -18.78 -52.20 -23.35
CA GLU A 607 -18.75 -53.44 -22.55
C GLU A 607 -17.33 -53.88 -22.17
N ASN A 608 -16.33 -53.59 -23.01
CA ASN A 608 -14.92 -53.97 -22.83
C ASN A 608 -14.20 -53.22 -21.72
N PHE A 609 -14.80 -52.17 -21.16
CA PHE A 609 -14.17 -51.29 -20.18
C PHE A 609 -14.66 -51.46 -18.75
N LYS A 610 -15.45 -52.49 -18.47
CA LYS A 610 -15.96 -52.78 -17.11
C LYS A 610 -14.84 -53.00 -16.07
N ASP A 611 -13.65 -53.42 -16.50
CA ASP A 611 -12.50 -53.69 -15.64
C ASP A 611 -11.50 -52.52 -15.55
N ILE A 612 -11.77 -51.38 -16.20
CA ILE A 612 -10.89 -50.21 -16.12
C ILE A 612 -11.22 -49.41 -14.88
N PHE A 613 -10.21 -49.24 -14.07
CA PHE A 613 -10.31 -48.47 -12.83
C PHE A 613 -9.83 -47.05 -13.09
N LEU A 614 -10.75 -46.09 -12.99
CA LEU A 614 -10.47 -44.67 -13.13
C LEU A 614 -10.47 -44.02 -11.73
N VAL A 615 -9.35 -43.46 -11.33
CA VAL A 615 -9.17 -42.88 -10.01
C VAL A 615 -9.05 -41.35 -10.13
N GLY A 616 -10.00 -40.62 -9.59
CA GLY A 616 -9.92 -39.19 -9.42
C GLY A 616 -9.40 -38.81 -8.03
N GLN A 617 -9.02 -37.55 -7.83
CA GLN A 617 -8.50 -37.06 -6.54
C GLN A 617 -9.44 -37.35 -5.36
N SER A 618 -10.76 -37.20 -5.55
CA SER A 618 -11.77 -37.49 -4.52
C SER A 618 -11.91 -38.95 -4.17
N GLU A 619 -11.47 -39.84 -5.06
CA GLU A 619 -11.46 -41.30 -4.85
C GLU A 619 -10.11 -41.76 -4.29
N LEU A 620 -9.03 -41.03 -4.53
CA LEU A 620 -7.70 -41.30 -3.97
C LEU A 620 -7.66 -41.09 -2.44
N ASP A 621 -8.41 -40.14 -1.92
CA ASP A 621 -8.48 -39.85 -0.48
C ASP A 621 -9.11 -41.03 0.33
N SER A 622 -9.84 -41.91 -0.33
CA SER A 622 -10.45 -43.10 0.28
C SER A 622 -9.60 -44.36 0.20
N TRP A 623 -8.44 -44.34 -0.45
CA TRP A 623 -7.56 -45.46 -0.66
C TRP A 623 -6.48 -45.59 0.40
N ASN A 624 -6.34 -46.84 1.01
CA ASN A 624 -5.16 -47.22 1.78
C ASN A 624 -3.99 -47.43 0.79
N HIS A 625 -3.15 -46.41 0.64
CA HIS A 625 -2.04 -46.39 -0.29
C HIS A 625 -0.86 -47.27 0.15
N PRO A 626 -0.29 -48.10 -0.72
CA PRO A 626 1.09 -48.53 -0.54
C PRO A 626 2.03 -47.31 -0.61
N SER A 627 3.08 -47.30 0.21
CA SER A 627 4.03 -46.21 0.36
C SER A 627 4.69 -45.69 -0.95
N SER A 628 4.65 -46.47 -2.03
CA SER A 628 5.13 -46.09 -3.37
C SER A 628 4.26 -45.05 -4.08
N TRP A 629 3.04 -44.79 -3.60
CA TRP A 629 2.07 -43.85 -4.18
C TRP A 629 2.10 -42.46 -3.51
N SER A 630 2.91 -42.28 -2.49
CA SER A 630 3.07 -40.97 -1.80
C SER A 630 3.54 -39.86 -2.72
N ARG A 631 4.18 -40.15 -3.86
CA ARG A 631 4.53 -39.17 -4.89
C ARG A 631 3.30 -38.66 -5.66
N PHE A 632 2.28 -39.44 -5.78
CA PHE A 632 1.02 -39.07 -6.40
C PHE A 632 0.28 -38.02 -5.59
N TYR A 633 0.24 -38.21 -4.28
CA TYR A 633 -0.40 -37.36 -3.31
C TYR A 633 0.37 -36.02 -3.13
N TYR A 634 1.69 -36.06 -3.27
CA TYR A 634 2.54 -34.95 -2.91
C TYR A 634 2.48 -33.78 -3.91
N ASN A 635 2.21 -34.00 -5.18
CA ASN A 635 2.18 -32.95 -6.20
C ASN A 635 0.76 -32.57 -6.65
N GLY A 636 -0.26 -33.36 -6.31
CA GLY A 636 -1.67 -33.06 -6.60
C GLY A 636 -2.02 -32.74 -8.07
N GLU A 637 -1.11 -33.02 -9.01
CA GLU A 637 -1.12 -32.50 -10.37
C GLU A 637 -1.52 -33.51 -11.45
N TYR A 638 -1.86 -34.73 -11.10
CA TYR A 638 -2.14 -35.76 -12.09
C TYR A 638 -3.24 -36.77 -11.70
N ILE A 639 -3.87 -37.39 -12.69
CA ILE A 639 -4.86 -38.43 -12.56
C ILE A 639 -4.30 -39.74 -13.06
N TYR A 640 -4.62 -40.77 -12.34
CA TYR A 640 -4.22 -42.13 -12.64
C TYR A 640 -5.37 -42.95 -13.20
N ILE A 641 -5.13 -43.59 -14.36
CA ILE A 641 -6.04 -44.53 -14.99
C ILE A 641 -5.32 -45.88 -15.06
N ARG A 642 -5.87 -46.91 -14.45
CA ARG A 642 -5.28 -48.24 -14.44
C ARG A 642 -6.20 -49.27 -15.05
N ASN A 643 -5.66 -50.06 -15.95
CA ASN A 643 -6.28 -51.27 -16.42
C ASN A 643 -5.74 -52.45 -15.61
N LYS A 644 -6.59 -53.16 -14.85
CA LYS A 644 -6.19 -54.31 -14.01
C LYS A 644 -5.69 -55.51 -14.80
N LYS A 645 -6.22 -55.75 -16.00
CA LYS A 645 -5.82 -56.86 -16.84
C LYS A 645 -4.47 -56.62 -17.52
N ALA A 646 -4.28 -55.45 -18.06
CA ALA A 646 -3.05 -55.10 -18.78
C ALA A 646 -1.95 -54.51 -17.88
N GLU A 647 -2.28 -54.19 -16.63
CA GLU A 647 -1.38 -53.60 -15.65
C GLU A 647 -0.66 -52.31 -16.19
N ILE A 648 -1.34 -51.55 -17.03
CA ILE A 648 -0.89 -50.30 -17.58
C ILE A 648 -1.52 -49.16 -16.78
N GLY A 649 -0.70 -48.18 -16.43
CA GLY A 649 -1.12 -46.93 -15.82
C GLY A 649 -0.95 -45.76 -16.78
N ILE A 650 -1.90 -44.85 -16.76
CA ILE A 650 -1.84 -43.57 -17.46
C ILE A 650 -1.93 -42.45 -16.44
N ASN A 651 -0.89 -41.63 -16.39
CA ASN A 651 -0.87 -40.42 -15.57
C ASN A 651 -1.13 -39.19 -16.43
N ILE A 652 -2.18 -38.44 -16.16
CA ILE A 652 -2.49 -37.20 -16.85
C ILE A 652 -1.97 -36.03 -16.02
N HIS A 653 -1.15 -35.19 -16.62
CA HIS A 653 -0.58 -33.97 -16.04
C HIS A 653 -1.09 -32.74 -16.75
N GLY A 654 -1.03 -31.61 -16.07
CA GLY A 654 -1.32 -30.29 -16.65
C GLY A 654 -0.27 -29.26 -16.29
N ASP A 655 0.12 -28.45 -17.28
CA ASP A 655 0.96 -27.29 -17.09
C ASP A 655 0.31 -26.02 -17.70
N LYS A 656 1.08 -24.93 -17.81
CA LYS A 656 0.59 -23.66 -18.38
C LYS A 656 0.26 -23.76 -19.88
N GLN A 657 0.84 -24.74 -20.59
CA GLN A 657 0.69 -24.91 -22.03
C GLN A 657 -0.49 -25.82 -22.39
N GLY A 658 -0.83 -26.78 -21.50
CA GLY A 658 -1.93 -27.71 -21.73
C GLY A 658 -1.86 -28.97 -20.87
N LEU A 659 -2.43 -30.07 -21.38
CA LEU A 659 -2.42 -31.37 -20.75
C LEU A 659 -1.52 -32.32 -21.52
N TYR A 660 -0.86 -33.19 -20.79
CA TYR A 660 -0.10 -34.31 -21.35
C TYR A 660 -0.25 -35.55 -20.44
N PHE A 661 0.07 -36.71 -20.93
CA PHE A 661 0.00 -37.94 -20.13
C PHE A 661 1.25 -38.79 -20.28
N PHE A 662 1.54 -39.54 -19.23
CA PHE A 662 2.56 -40.59 -19.24
C PHE A 662 1.90 -41.93 -19.18
N ILE A 663 2.47 -42.88 -19.92
CA ILE A 663 2.11 -44.33 -19.83
C ILE A 663 3.23 -45.04 -19.11
N TYR A 664 2.89 -45.89 -18.17
CA TYR A 664 3.84 -46.78 -17.50
C TYR A 664 3.26 -48.16 -17.23
N SER A 665 4.14 -49.15 -17.12
CA SER A 665 3.80 -50.51 -16.72
C SER A 665 4.05 -50.69 -15.23
N THR A 666 3.19 -51.44 -14.56
CA THR A 666 3.31 -51.71 -13.11
C THR A 666 4.22 -52.92 -12.77
N ARG A 667 4.80 -53.61 -13.79
CA ARG A 667 5.73 -54.71 -13.58
C ARG A 667 6.93 -54.65 -14.51
N ASP A 668 8.08 -55.08 -14.01
CA ASP A 668 9.41 -55.13 -14.67
C ASP A 668 9.55 -56.25 -15.73
N ASP A 669 8.57 -56.58 -16.52
CA ASP A 669 8.62 -57.76 -17.35
C ASP A 669 8.68 -57.44 -18.85
N LYS A 670 9.65 -58.05 -19.57
CA LYS A 670 9.91 -57.88 -21.01
C LYS A 670 8.69 -58.19 -21.90
N THR A 671 7.72 -58.96 -21.45
CA THR A 671 6.48 -59.28 -22.17
C THR A 671 5.56 -58.05 -22.34
N LYS A 672 5.72 -57.03 -21.52
CA LYS A 672 4.90 -55.80 -21.54
C LYS A 672 5.44 -54.76 -22.48
N THR A 673 6.74 -54.79 -22.78
CA THR A 673 7.38 -53.94 -23.77
C THR A 673 6.76 -54.15 -25.16
N THR A 674 6.31 -55.36 -25.46
CA THR A 674 5.68 -55.72 -26.75
C THR A 674 4.25 -55.16 -26.86
N LEU A 675 3.50 -55.16 -25.77
CA LEU A 675 2.14 -54.57 -25.74
C LEU A 675 2.20 -53.04 -25.84
N LEU A 676 3.16 -52.44 -25.15
CA LEU A 676 3.43 -51.02 -25.21
C LEU A 676 3.98 -50.60 -26.59
N SER A 677 4.84 -51.41 -27.23
CA SER A 677 5.35 -51.12 -28.57
C SER A 677 4.26 -51.12 -29.63
N ASN A 678 3.26 -52.03 -29.55
CA ASN A 678 2.13 -52.01 -30.47
C ASN A 678 1.24 -50.75 -30.29
N ILE A 679 1.09 -50.26 -29.05
CA ILE A 679 0.36 -49.03 -28.76
C ILE A 679 1.14 -47.79 -29.25
N LEU A 680 2.47 -47.85 -29.17
CA LEU A 680 3.37 -46.74 -29.54
C LEU A 680 3.49 -46.55 -31.06
N GLU A 681 3.27 -47.59 -31.86
CA GLU A 681 3.25 -47.48 -33.32
C GLU A 681 2.06 -46.67 -33.84
N GLU A 682 0.97 -46.59 -33.07
CA GLU A 682 -0.25 -45.85 -33.45
C GLU A 682 -0.28 -44.40 -32.93
N ILE A 683 0.58 -44.03 -31.97
CA ILE A 683 0.54 -42.73 -31.29
C ILE A 683 1.96 -42.17 -31.21
N SER A 684 2.14 -40.92 -31.60
CA SER A 684 3.45 -40.25 -31.52
C SER A 684 3.79 -39.81 -30.08
N PHE A 685 4.78 -40.49 -29.51
CA PHE A 685 5.30 -40.20 -28.17
C PHE A 685 6.74 -39.62 -28.24
N GLU A 686 7.05 -38.75 -27.28
CA GLU A 686 8.44 -38.39 -26.95
C GLU A 686 8.92 -39.36 -25.86
N SER A 687 9.97 -40.13 -26.14
CA SER A 687 10.59 -41.01 -25.14
C SER A 687 11.43 -40.16 -24.15
N THR A 688 11.17 -40.30 -22.84
CA THR A 688 11.94 -39.63 -21.80
C THR A 688 12.87 -40.57 -21.02
N ASP A 689 12.54 -41.89 -20.91
CA ASP A 689 13.34 -42.92 -20.27
C ASP A 689 12.84 -44.30 -20.72
N ASP A 690 13.60 -45.38 -20.47
CA ASP A 690 13.29 -46.75 -20.88
C ASP A 690 11.97 -47.32 -20.36
N VAL A 691 11.25 -46.63 -19.49
CA VAL A 691 10.03 -47.06 -18.81
C VAL A 691 8.86 -46.11 -18.96
N PHE A 692 9.08 -44.86 -19.32
CA PHE A 692 8.05 -43.82 -19.39
C PHE A 692 7.92 -43.24 -20.80
N TYR A 693 6.70 -43.21 -21.30
CA TYR A 693 6.35 -42.57 -22.58
C TYR A 693 5.50 -41.37 -22.31
N ARG A 694 5.93 -40.22 -22.77
CA ARG A 694 5.22 -38.94 -22.63
C ARG A 694 4.50 -38.59 -23.91
N SER A 695 3.22 -38.23 -23.82
CA SER A 695 2.48 -37.68 -24.95
C SER A 695 2.93 -36.27 -25.27
N LYS A 696 2.57 -35.77 -26.46
CA LYS A 696 2.62 -34.34 -26.76
C LYS A 696 1.75 -33.55 -25.76
N ILE A 697 1.94 -32.25 -25.72
CA ILE A 697 1.08 -31.33 -24.94
C ILE A 697 -0.17 -31.03 -25.78
N TYR A 698 -1.36 -31.33 -25.22
CA TYR A 698 -2.66 -31.03 -25.81
C TYR A 698 -3.18 -29.70 -25.28
N ASN A 699 -3.46 -28.74 -26.15
CA ASN A 699 -4.07 -27.48 -25.77
C ASN A 699 -5.60 -27.62 -25.59
N SER A 700 -6.29 -26.56 -25.26
CA SER A 700 -7.74 -26.58 -24.98
C SER A 700 -8.60 -26.98 -26.20
N GLN A 701 -8.11 -26.80 -27.43
CA GLN A 701 -8.82 -27.19 -28.66
C GLN A 701 -8.60 -28.65 -29.02
N GLU A 702 -7.55 -29.29 -28.50
CA GLU A 702 -7.19 -30.69 -28.75
C GLU A 702 -7.71 -31.66 -27.68
N SER A 703 -8.63 -31.20 -26.82
CA SER A 703 -9.15 -32.02 -25.69
C SER A 703 -9.86 -33.28 -26.14
N ASP A 704 -10.57 -33.24 -27.25
CA ASP A 704 -11.20 -34.43 -27.82
C ASP A 704 -10.16 -35.43 -28.35
N LEU A 705 -9.07 -34.92 -28.95
CA LEU A 705 -7.96 -35.76 -29.41
C LEU A 705 -7.25 -36.44 -28.23
N LEU A 706 -6.98 -35.74 -27.14
CA LEU A 706 -6.43 -36.29 -25.90
C LEU A 706 -7.29 -37.50 -25.41
N ILE A 707 -8.61 -37.29 -25.35
CA ILE A 707 -9.53 -38.30 -24.86
C ILE A 707 -9.56 -39.52 -25.80
N ASP A 708 -9.59 -39.29 -27.11
CA ASP A 708 -9.61 -40.33 -28.11
C ASP A 708 -8.30 -41.15 -28.11
N GLU A 709 -7.15 -40.50 -27.86
CA GLU A 709 -5.87 -41.20 -27.74
C GLU A 709 -5.81 -42.04 -26.46
N ILE A 710 -6.20 -41.48 -25.31
CA ILE A 710 -6.31 -42.23 -24.06
C ILE A 710 -7.27 -43.42 -24.24
N TYR A 711 -8.39 -43.21 -24.93
CA TYR A 711 -9.36 -44.26 -25.22
C TYR A 711 -8.77 -45.36 -26.09
N LYS A 712 -8.00 -45.04 -27.15
CA LYS A 712 -7.28 -46.00 -27.96
C LYS A 712 -6.31 -46.84 -27.15
N ILE A 713 -5.49 -46.19 -26.29
CA ILE A 713 -4.54 -46.89 -25.41
C ILE A 713 -5.27 -47.87 -24.49
N LEU A 714 -6.35 -47.43 -23.88
CA LEU A 714 -7.14 -48.29 -22.99
C LEU A 714 -7.80 -49.45 -23.76
N ASN A 715 -8.21 -49.25 -25.00
CA ASN A 715 -8.81 -50.27 -25.85
C ASN A 715 -7.80 -51.30 -26.36
N CYS A 716 -6.59 -50.85 -26.68
CA CYS A 716 -5.51 -51.78 -27.06
C CYS A 716 -5.01 -52.61 -25.89
N ALA A 717 -5.15 -52.11 -24.67
CA ALA A 717 -4.75 -52.75 -23.42
C ALA A 717 -5.83 -53.63 -22.80
N ALA A 718 -7.08 -53.61 -23.31
CA ALA A 718 -8.22 -54.40 -22.83
C ALA A 718 -8.32 -55.74 -23.57
#